data_50854573e7356071525f42ddbc1f7e34
#
_entry.id   50854573e7356071525f42ddbc1f7e34
#
_cell.length_a   1.000
_cell.length_b   1.000
_cell.length_c   1.000
_cell.angle_alpha   90.00
_cell.angle_beta   90.00
_cell.angle_gamma   90.00
#
_symmetry.space_group_name_H-M   'P 1'
#
loop_
_entity.id
_entity.type
_entity.pdbx_description
1 polymer ?
#
loop_
_entity_poly.entity_id
_entity_poly.type
_entity_poly.pdbx_seq_one_letter_code
_entity_poly.pdbx_strand_id
1 'polypeptide(L)'
;MTNVSCPFSGLLFSRLIAVSAAALTAAACTAAAAASTITAGAPDGPQNLTLERIMADPDWMGSPVQDAYWSVDGRAAYYSIKRRGSPIDDLHRIDLAGGKDRVVEPASMAGADARAVFDRAGKRAAFARNGDIFVRDVAGGRLTQITRTTQKEAAPQFSADGRLLSFRVNNDWFVHDFDSGITAPAAVVKAENDPDAPPKPDDLRDMQLRTFSTLRKLHDEAETEKKHAEELRKADATRAPGPFYLGDNVIIRDAELSPDARWLIVVTSPKAAAKGIEGKLTRYVTESGYEEFETERVRVGRNPPAPQSLVLLNLVDHTAHALTLDNLPGIDDDPLQAVRKENRTGAVHAGGSAGVAAGPKRREVTVVADEPDPGAGGIVWSRDGRALAIEFLALDNKDRWIASVDFAKYALVPQHRLTDPAWIGWTFNEFGWLQDNRTLWYESEESGFAHLYVKAPGTAAHALTQGRFEVSEPALSADGRWFYVLCNAGAPYSYDVYRVPSGGGKLQRISRLEGLENFALDQSGKRLLVTHSTPYVGAQLAVLAADGSGAPRELTDTRTAQYKSYSWIQPEIVKIPSTHFDGVIYAKVYRAPAASAPPAARRPAVIFVHGAGYMQNVVLRFPYYFREQMFHNFLVQHGYVVLDMDYRASAGYGRDWRTAIYRQMGHPELEDLLDGKKWLTERAAVDPRRVGIYGGSYGGFMTLMALFRAPGEFAAGAALRPVTDWMQYDHNYTAAILNDPQVDPIAYARSSPIEFAAGLRDPLLICHGVIDDNVLFEDSMRLYQRLIELHKNDFTISPYPLDRHGFTNADSWLDEYKRIYRLFEAHLK
;
A
#
# COMPACT_ATOMS: atom_id res chain seq x y z
N MET A 1 4.71 -5.24 -14.88
CA MET A 1 5.10 -6.06 -13.71
C MET A 1 6.02 -5.23 -12.87
N THR A 2 5.51 -4.44 -12.01
CA THR A 2 6.27 -3.70 -11.00
C THR A 2 5.51 -3.88 -9.69
N ASN A 3 5.94 -4.88 -8.91
CA ASN A 3 5.42 -5.09 -7.57
C ASN A 3 6.10 -4.09 -6.65
N VAL A 4 5.38 -3.08 -6.24
CA VAL A 4 5.63 -2.42 -4.97
C VAL A 4 4.77 -3.16 -3.96
N SER A 5 5.29 -4.25 -3.41
CA SER A 5 4.59 -4.98 -2.36
C SER A 5 4.76 -4.27 -1.03
N CYS A 6 3.75 -3.54 -0.63
CA CYS A 6 3.46 -3.40 0.78
C CYS A 6 2.84 -4.74 1.24
N PRO A 7 3.37 -5.43 2.25
CA PRO A 7 2.99 -6.80 2.52
C PRO A 7 1.75 -6.86 3.41
N PHE A 8 0.59 -7.02 2.83
CA PHE A 8 -0.57 -7.60 3.52
C PHE A 8 -1.50 -8.23 2.51
N SER A 9 -1.22 -9.47 2.12
CA SER A 9 -2.26 -10.40 1.66
C SER A 9 -1.66 -11.81 1.55
N GLY A 10 -2.30 -12.76 2.20
CA GLY A 10 -1.95 -14.17 2.14
C GLY A 10 -2.08 -14.74 0.74
N LEU A 11 -1.03 -15.35 0.28
CA LEU A 11 -0.96 -16.06 -1.00
C LEU A 11 -1.69 -17.42 -0.91
N LEU A 12 -2.72 -17.58 -1.73
CA LEU A 12 -3.29 -18.87 -2.09
C LEU A 12 -2.55 -19.39 -3.34
N PHE A 13 -1.73 -20.42 -3.18
CA PHE A 13 -1.27 -21.26 -4.29
C PHE A 13 -1.99 -22.62 -4.21
N SER A 14 -2.91 -22.84 -5.14
CA SER A 14 -3.46 -24.17 -5.42
C SER A 14 -2.63 -24.86 -6.52
N ARG A 15 -1.93 -25.92 -6.18
CA ARG A 15 -1.44 -26.90 -7.16
C ARG A 15 -2.26 -28.18 -7.05
N LEU A 16 -2.92 -28.53 -8.15
CA LEU A 16 -3.42 -29.87 -8.41
C LEU A 16 -2.24 -30.84 -8.53
N ILE A 17 -2.29 -31.93 -7.77
CA ILE A 17 -1.54 -33.15 -8.08
C ILE A 17 -2.52 -34.33 -8.10
N ALA A 18 -2.44 -35.08 -9.19
CA ALA A 18 -3.27 -36.24 -9.45
C ALA A 18 -2.95 -37.41 -8.53
N VAL A 19 -4.02 -38.07 -8.09
CA VAL A 19 -3.98 -39.31 -7.30
C VAL A 19 -3.67 -40.49 -8.18
N SER A 20 -2.68 -41.30 -7.81
CA SER A 20 -2.56 -42.69 -8.20
C SER A 20 -2.59 -43.57 -6.95
N ALA A 21 -3.60 -44.41 -6.88
CA ALA A 21 -3.80 -45.35 -5.80
C ALA A 21 -2.90 -46.56 -5.95
N ALA A 22 -2.23 -46.98 -4.89
CA ALA A 22 -1.79 -48.35 -4.70
C ALA A 22 -1.94 -48.73 -3.22
N ALA A 23 -2.75 -49.72 -2.97
CA ALA A 23 -2.98 -50.32 -1.66
C ALA A 23 -1.81 -51.22 -1.28
N LEU A 24 -1.38 -51.23 0.01
CA LEU A 24 -0.78 -52.39 0.65
C LEU A 24 -0.87 -52.31 2.19
N THR A 25 -1.67 -53.22 2.71
CA THR A 25 -1.68 -53.98 3.98
C THR A 25 -0.99 -53.42 5.26
N ALA A 26 -1.79 -53.54 6.31
CA ALA A 26 -1.55 -53.26 7.72
C ALA A 26 -0.42 -54.12 8.36
N ALA A 27 0.33 -53.46 9.25
CA ALA A 27 0.91 -54.13 10.41
C ALA A 27 0.78 -53.19 11.62
N ALA A 28 0.08 -53.65 12.63
CA ALA A 28 -0.13 -52.96 13.89
C ALA A 28 1.14 -52.99 14.74
N CYS A 29 1.63 -51.80 15.18
CA CYS A 29 2.46 -51.64 16.35
C CYS A 29 1.82 -50.64 17.30
N THR A 30 1.29 -51.16 18.38
CA THR A 30 0.80 -50.40 19.55
C THR A 30 1.98 -49.80 20.30
N ALA A 31 2.14 -48.48 20.19
CA ALA A 31 2.94 -47.71 21.14
C ALA A 31 1.98 -46.83 21.98
N ALA A 32 1.90 -47.15 23.24
CA ALA A 32 1.14 -46.39 24.23
C ALA A 32 1.78 -45.01 24.42
N ALA A 33 1.15 -43.95 23.88
CA ALA A 33 1.48 -42.57 24.24
C ALA A 33 0.78 -42.24 25.56
N ALA A 34 1.56 -42.07 26.61
CA ALA A 34 1.10 -41.51 27.88
C ALA A 34 0.67 -40.04 27.63
N ALA A 35 -0.62 -39.80 27.55
CA ALA A 35 -1.17 -38.47 27.59
C ALA A 35 -1.03 -37.90 29.01
N SER A 36 -0.05 -37.03 29.20
CA SER A 36 -0.01 -36.18 30.39
C SER A 36 -1.15 -35.20 30.32
N THR A 37 -2.21 -35.47 31.03
CA THR A 37 -3.29 -34.49 31.29
C THR A 37 -2.69 -33.38 32.17
N ILE A 38 -2.33 -32.25 31.53
CA ILE A 38 -2.09 -31.00 32.24
C ILE A 38 -3.45 -30.51 32.73
N THR A 39 -3.75 -30.74 34.00
CA THR A 39 -4.82 -30.04 34.68
C THR A 39 -4.51 -28.56 34.67
N ALA A 40 -5.27 -27.78 33.94
CA ALA A 40 -5.25 -26.32 34.00
C ALA A 40 -5.73 -25.89 35.39
N GLY A 41 -4.76 -25.65 36.29
CA GLY A 41 -5.01 -24.92 37.52
C GLY A 41 -5.42 -23.50 37.19
N ALA A 42 -6.40 -22.93 37.88
CA ALA A 42 -6.79 -21.54 37.81
C ALA A 42 -5.55 -20.64 38.03
N PRO A 43 -5.35 -19.57 37.27
CA PRO A 43 -4.17 -18.71 37.42
C PRO A 43 -4.28 -17.89 38.71
N ASP A 44 -3.44 -18.18 39.67
CA ASP A 44 -3.22 -17.34 40.84
C ASP A 44 -2.24 -16.21 40.47
N GLY A 45 -2.71 -14.97 40.44
CA GLY A 45 -1.92 -13.76 40.31
C GLY A 45 -1.63 -13.30 38.86
N PRO A 46 -1.16 -12.05 38.66
CA PRO A 46 -0.84 -11.54 37.32
C PRO A 46 0.32 -12.36 36.75
N GLN A 47 0.07 -13.05 35.63
CA GLN A 47 1.10 -13.84 34.96
C GLN A 47 2.20 -12.90 34.42
N ASN A 48 3.47 -13.19 34.78
CA ASN A 48 4.61 -12.50 34.20
C ASN A 48 4.70 -12.83 32.70
N LEU A 49 4.87 -11.81 31.90
CA LEU A 49 5.06 -11.94 30.46
C LEU A 49 6.47 -12.51 30.18
N THR A 50 6.58 -13.53 29.34
CA THR A 50 7.85 -14.14 28.93
C THR A 50 8.11 -13.96 27.44
N LEU A 51 9.39 -14.01 27.04
CA LEU A 51 9.76 -13.92 25.62
C LEU A 51 9.12 -15.05 24.79
N GLU A 52 9.08 -16.26 25.33
CA GLU A 52 8.41 -17.41 24.68
C GLU A 52 6.94 -17.15 24.39
N ARG A 53 6.26 -16.45 25.29
CA ARG A 53 4.85 -16.12 25.10
C ARG A 53 4.65 -14.98 24.09
N ILE A 54 5.48 -13.94 24.17
CA ILE A 54 5.40 -12.78 23.26
C ILE A 54 5.65 -13.21 21.82
N MET A 55 6.66 -14.07 21.61
CA MET A 55 7.12 -14.46 20.28
C MET A 55 6.41 -15.69 19.72
N ALA A 56 5.53 -16.33 20.49
CA ALA A 56 4.69 -17.42 20.01
C ALA A 56 3.78 -16.97 18.84
N ASP A 57 3.23 -17.97 18.14
CA ASP A 57 2.19 -17.69 17.13
C ASP A 57 1.07 -16.82 17.76
N PRO A 58 0.64 -15.73 17.12
CA PRO A 58 -0.29 -14.76 17.69
C PRO A 58 -1.70 -15.31 17.97
N ASP A 59 -2.02 -16.53 17.54
CA ASP A 59 -3.30 -17.19 17.83
C ASP A 59 -3.66 -17.23 19.33
N TRP A 60 -2.65 -17.17 20.23
CA TRP A 60 -2.92 -17.11 21.67
C TRP A 60 -3.57 -15.80 22.12
N MET A 61 -3.44 -14.72 21.32
CA MET A 61 -4.06 -13.43 21.60
C MET A 61 -5.54 -13.41 21.17
N GLY A 62 -5.86 -14.15 20.13
CA GLY A 62 -7.09 -14.08 19.34
C GLY A 62 -6.88 -13.25 18.07
N SER A 63 -7.37 -13.77 16.98
CA SER A 63 -7.19 -13.15 15.67
C SER A 63 -8.02 -11.86 15.55
N PRO A 64 -7.47 -10.75 15.03
CA PRO A 64 -8.25 -9.55 14.75
C PRO A 64 -9.25 -9.80 13.63
N VAL A 65 -10.29 -8.97 13.58
CA VAL A 65 -11.24 -8.92 12.48
C VAL A 65 -10.54 -8.32 11.26
N GLN A 66 -10.78 -8.92 10.08
CA GLN A 66 -10.27 -8.47 8.80
C GLN A 66 -11.39 -8.36 7.78
N ASP A 67 -11.21 -7.58 6.72
CA ASP A 67 -12.06 -7.49 5.53
C ASP A 67 -13.57 -7.38 5.84
N ALA A 68 -13.94 -6.49 6.75
CA ALA A 68 -15.32 -6.31 7.14
C ALA A 68 -16.13 -5.57 6.07
N TYR A 69 -17.33 -6.08 5.74
CA TYR A 69 -18.24 -5.45 4.78
C TYR A 69 -19.72 -5.75 5.07
N TRP A 70 -20.57 -4.90 4.52
CA TRP A 70 -22.03 -5.07 4.62
C TRP A 70 -22.54 -6.20 3.71
N SER A 71 -23.53 -6.96 4.18
CA SER A 71 -24.35 -7.72 3.23
C SER A 71 -25.07 -6.77 2.27
N VAL A 72 -25.34 -7.21 1.04
CA VAL A 72 -26.00 -6.40 0.00
C VAL A 72 -27.34 -5.82 0.47
N ASP A 73 -28.07 -6.54 1.31
CA ASP A 73 -29.34 -6.07 1.89
C ASP A 73 -29.18 -5.22 3.16
N GLY A 74 -27.96 -4.99 3.62
CA GLY A 74 -27.61 -4.21 4.82
C GLY A 74 -28.09 -4.83 6.12
N ARG A 75 -28.49 -6.12 6.15
CA ARG A 75 -29.02 -6.78 7.35
C ARG A 75 -27.98 -7.52 8.16
N ALA A 76 -26.83 -7.77 7.58
CA ALA A 76 -25.73 -8.46 8.22
C ALA A 76 -24.39 -7.79 7.90
N ALA A 77 -23.37 -8.08 8.70
CA ALA A 77 -21.98 -7.82 8.43
C ALA A 77 -21.26 -9.15 8.16
N TYR A 78 -20.35 -9.12 7.18
CA TYR A 78 -19.38 -10.17 6.91
C TYR A 78 -18.00 -9.70 7.31
N TYR A 79 -17.13 -10.63 7.73
CA TYR A 79 -15.75 -10.34 8.06
C TYR A 79 -14.93 -11.63 8.11
N SER A 80 -13.62 -11.53 7.98
CA SER A 80 -12.71 -12.66 8.03
C SER A 80 -12.00 -12.76 9.38
N ILE A 81 -11.76 -13.98 9.85
CA ILE A 81 -10.92 -14.28 11.02
C ILE A 81 -10.02 -15.45 10.71
N LYS A 82 -8.71 -15.30 10.97
CA LYS A 82 -7.76 -16.40 10.88
C LYS A 82 -8.17 -17.53 11.81
N ARG A 83 -8.34 -18.73 11.26
CA ARG A 83 -8.64 -19.96 12.02
C ARG A 83 -7.48 -20.31 12.93
N ARG A 84 -7.76 -20.52 14.19
CA ARG A 84 -6.73 -20.87 15.18
C ARG A 84 -5.96 -22.13 14.78
N GLY A 85 -4.63 -22.05 14.79
CA GLY A 85 -3.72 -23.14 14.42
C GLY A 85 -3.72 -23.48 12.93
N SER A 86 -4.19 -22.57 12.07
CA SER A 86 -4.28 -22.76 10.62
C SER A 86 -3.89 -21.47 9.89
N PRO A 87 -3.33 -21.52 8.68
CA PRO A 87 -3.12 -20.34 7.84
C PRO A 87 -4.39 -19.91 7.09
N ILE A 88 -5.55 -20.55 7.35
CA ILE A 88 -6.81 -20.34 6.63
C ILE A 88 -7.61 -19.26 7.36
N ASP A 89 -8.16 -18.30 6.62
CA ASP A 89 -9.16 -17.37 7.11
C ASP A 89 -10.57 -17.92 6.89
N ASP A 90 -11.38 -17.90 7.94
CA ASP A 90 -12.79 -18.22 7.88
C ASP A 90 -13.61 -16.95 7.67
N LEU A 91 -14.54 -16.98 6.70
CA LEU A 91 -15.53 -15.95 6.55
C LEU A 91 -16.64 -16.10 7.58
N HIS A 92 -16.88 -15.06 8.33
CA HIS A 92 -17.92 -14.98 9.37
C HIS A 92 -19.06 -14.08 8.94
N ARG A 93 -20.24 -14.30 9.54
CA ARG A 93 -21.43 -13.47 9.37
C ARG A 93 -22.14 -13.22 10.69
N ILE A 94 -22.50 -11.96 10.94
CA ILE A 94 -23.37 -11.54 12.05
C ILE A 94 -24.62 -10.88 11.50
N ASP A 95 -25.80 -11.43 11.83
CA ASP A 95 -27.09 -10.80 11.52
C ASP A 95 -27.38 -9.68 12.53
N LEU A 96 -27.63 -8.47 12.05
CA LEU A 96 -27.78 -7.28 12.90
C LEU A 96 -29.06 -7.24 13.74
N ALA A 97 -30.04 -8.06 13.43
CA ALA A 97 -31.27 -8.20 14.24
C ALA A 97 -31.07 -9.02 15.54
N GLY A 98 -29.82 -9.26 15.98
CA GLY A 98 -29.49 -10.01 17.20
C GLY A 98 -29.02 -11.43 16.92
N GLY A 99 -28.54 -11.70 15.71
CA GLY A 99 -27.92 -12.98 15.34
C GLY A 99 -26.60 -13.23 16.07
N LYS A 100 -26.28 -14.51 16.30
CA LYS A 100 -24.96 -14.94 16.76
C LYS A 100 -23.98 -14.93 15.59
N ASP A 101 -22.72 -14.71 15.90
CA ASP A 101 -21.62 -14.95 15.00
C ASP A 101 -21.62 -16.41 14.50
N ARG A 102 -21.41 -16.59 13.18
CA ARG A 102 -21.32 -17.91 12.57
C ARG A 102 -20.35 -17.90 11.38
N VAL A 103 -19.60 -18.97 11.24
CA VAL A 103 -18.80 -19.25 10.04
C VAL A 103 -19.74 -19.44 8.85
N VAL A 104 -19.40 -18.87 7.72
CA VAL A 104 -20.12 -19.07 6.45
C VAL A 104 -19.67 -20.38 5.83
N GLU A 105 -20.58 -21.35 5.77
CA GLU A 105 -20.32 -22.65 5.17
C GLU A 105 -20.01 -22.50 3.67
N PRO A 106 -19.12 -23.35 3.10
CA PRO A 106 -18.76 -23.30 1.69
C PRO A 106 -19.95 -23.30 0.73
N ALA A 107 -21.00 -24.06 1.04
CA ALA A 107 -22.23 -24.11 0.25
C ALA A 107 -23.03 -22.79 0.30
N SER A 108 -22.80 -21.94 1.30
CA SER A 108 -23.47 -20.64 1.52
C SER A 108 -22.64 -19.45 1.04
N MET A 109 -21.42 -19.68 0.59
CA MET A 109 -20.50 -18.63 0.09
C MET A 109 -21.11 -17.83 -1.07
N ALA A 110 -22.01 -18.42 -1.86
CA ALA A 110 -22.72 -17.73 -2.93
C ALA A 110 -23.59 -16.56 -2.44
N GLY A 111 -23.87 -16.48 -1.13
CA GLY A 111 -24.61 -15.38 -0.53
C GLY A 111 -23.73 -14.28 0.10
N ALA A 112 -22.42 -14.46 0.09
CA ALA A 112 -21.47 -13.55 0.72
C ALA A 112 -20.81 -12.65 -0.35
N ASP A 113 -21.58 -11.70 -0.85
CA ASP A 113 -21.21 -10.84 -1.98
C ASP A 113 -20.31 -9.69 -1.50
N ALA A 114 -18.99 -9.85 -1.56
CA ALA A 114 -18.04 -8.81 -1.20
C ALA A 114 -17.89 -7.76 -2.31
N ARG A 115 -17.67 -6.51 -1.94
CA ARG A 115 -17.36 -5.40 -2.87
C ARG A 115 -18.37 -5.24 -4.02
N ALA A 116 -19.66 -5.45 -3.70
CA ALA A 116 -20.70 -5.32 -4.70
C ALA A 116 -20.90 -3.85 -5.12
N VAL A 117 -20.99 -3.60 -6.43
CA VAL A 117 -21.40 -2.31 -6.98
C VAL A 117 -22.92 -2.32 -7.23
N PHE A 118 -23.58 -1.20 -6.95
CA PHE A 118 -25.02 -1.10 -7.07
C PHE A 118 -25.43 -0.32 -8.33
N ASP A 119 -26.54 -0.72 -8.94
CA ASP A 119 -27.19 0.13 -9.93
C ASP A 119 -27.72 1.41 -9.27
N ARG A 120 -27.97 2.45 -10.04
CA ARG A 120 -28.41 3.76 -9.53
C ARG A 120 -29.69 3.69 -8.69
N ALA A 121 -30.55 2.73 -8.97
CA ALA A 121 -31.79 2.52 -8.24
C ALA A 121 -31.60 1.70 -6.94
N GLY A 122 -30.41 1.15 -6.69
CA GLY A 122 -30.13 0.25 -5.59
C GLY A 122 -30.92 -1.06 -5.62
N LYS A 123 -31.40 -1.46 -6.79
CA LYS A 123 -32.21 -2.67 -6.98
C LYS A 123 -31.39 -3.90 -7.29
N ARG A 124 -30.25 -3.72 -7.95
CA ARG A 124 -29.31 -4.75 -8.34
C ARG A 124 -27.93 -4.44 -7.81
N ALA A 125 -27.23 -5.48 -7.39
CA ALA A 125 -25.83 -5.45 -6.99
C ALA A 125 -25.05 -6.42 -7.86
N ALA A 126 -23.93 -5.98 -8.45
CA ALA A 126 -23.03 -6.83 -9.22
C ALA A 126 -21.69 -6.96 -8.51
N PHE A 127 -21.08 -8.14 -8.63
CA PHE A 127 -19.77 -8.45 -8.03
C PHE A 127 -19.07 -9.54 -8.82
N ALA A 128 -17.74 -9.57 -8.70
CA ALA A 128 -16.92 -10.65 -9.22
C ALA A 128 -16.66 -11.68 -8.12
N ARG A 129 -16.79 -12.96 -8.44
CA ARG A 129 -16.49 -14.06 -7.54
C ARG A 129 -15.90 -15.24 -8.28
N ASN A 130 -14.79 -15.76 -7.79
CA ASN A 130 -14.02 -16.86 -8.42
C ASN A 130 -13.65 -16.60 -9.89
N GLY A 131 -13.59 -15.31 -10.27
CA GLY A 131 -13.33 -14.90 -11.65
C GLY A 131 -14.58 -14.80 -12.54
N ASP A 132 -15.78 -14.99 -12.01
CA ASP A 132 -17.06 -14.84 -12.75
C ASP A 132 -17.87 -13.65 -12.22
N ILE A 133 -18.74 -13.09 -13.05
CA ILE A 133 -19.63 -11.97 -12.74
C ILE A 133 -20.99 -12.47 -12.30
N PHE A 134 -21.44 -11.95 -11.18
CA PHE A 134 -22.76 -12.25 -10.61
C PHE A 134 -23.56 -10.96 -10.43
N VAL A 135 -24.89 -11.09 -10.51
CA VAL A 135 -25.86 -10.04 -10.21
C VAL A 135 -26.87 -10.55 -9.22
N ARG A 136 -27.09 -9.79 -8.16
CA ARG A 136 -28.12 -10.05 -7.14
C ARG A 136 -29.24 -9.04 -7.23
N ASP A 137 -30.47 -9.50 -7.23
CA ASP A 137 -31.65 -8.68 -6.90
C ASP A 137 -31.63 -8.38 -5.40
N VAL A 138 -31.56 -7.10 -5.04
CA VAL A 138 -31.40 -6.69 -3.62
C VAL A 138 -32.63 -7.01 -2.78
N ALA A 139 -33.84 -6.85 -3.32
CA ALA A 139 -35.09 -7.07 -2.60
C ALA A 139 -35.47 -8.54 -2.53
N GLY A 140 -35.39 -9.25 -3.66
CA GLY A 140 -35.79 -10.65 -3.78
C GLY A 140 -34.70 -11.65 -3.46
N GLY A 141 -33.44 -11.20 -3.33
CA GLY A 141 -32.29 -12.04 -3.00
C GLY A 141 -31.86 -13.01 -4.13
N ARG A 142 -32.53 -12.96 -5.32
CA ARG A 142 -32.19 -13.84 -6.45
C ARG A 142 -30.79 -13.54 -6.96
N LEU A 143 -29.96 -14.57 -7.03
CA LEU A 143 -28.61 -14.52 -7.60
C LEU A 143 -28.64 -15.04 -9.04
N THR A 144 -28.08 -14.29 -9.97
CA THR A 144 -27.89 -14.67 -11.37
C THR A 144 -26.38 -14.64 -11.68
N GLN A 145 -25.85 -15.73 -12.19
CA GLN A 145 -24.49 -15.79 -12.71
C GLN A 145 -24.52 -15.33 -14.17
N ILE A 146 -23.76 -14.27 -14.49
CA ILE A 146 -23.70 -13.67 -15.84
C ILE A 146 -22.66 -14.37 -16.69
N THR A 147 -21.50 -14.70 -16.10
CA THR A 147 -20.41 -15.38 -16.81
C THR A 147 -20.08 -16.70 -16.13
N ARG A 148 -19.54 -17.64 -16.90
CA ARG A 148 -19.00 -18.91 -16.41
C ARG A 148 -17.90 -19.37 -17.35
N THR A 149 -16.71 -18.82 -17.17
CA THR A 149 -15.59 -19.04 -18.10
C THR A 149 -14.34 -19.49 -17.35
N THR A 150 -13.27 -19.77 -18.08
CA THR A 150 -11.96 -20.10 -17.50
C THR A 150 -11.09 -18.85 -17.33
N GLN A 151 -11.54 -17.70 -17.80
CA GLN A 151 -10.86 -16.41 -17.62
C GLN A 151 -11.31 -15.76 -16.32
N LYS A 152 -10.62 -14.71 -15.92
CA LYS A 152 -11.01 -13.93 -14.75
C LYS A 152 -11.69 -12.65 -15.20
N GLU A 153 -12.98 -12.56 -14.96
CA GLU A 153 -13.76 -11.35 -15.10
C GLU A 153 -13.67 -10.52 -13.83
N ALA A 154 -13.57 -9.20 -13.98
CA ALA A 154 -13.42 -8.27 -12.88
C ALA A 154 -14.10 -6.93 -13.16
N ALA A 155 -14.09 -6.02 -12.18
CA ALA A 155 -14.54 -4.63 -12.28
C ALA A 155 -15.95 -4.48 -12.88
N PRO A 156 -17.01 -5.16 -12.34
CA PRO A 156 -18.36 -4.97 -12.83
C PRO A 156 -18.81 -3.53 -12.60
N GLN A 157 -19.47 -2.93 -13.59
CA GLN A 157 -19.96 -1.55 -13.56
C GLN A 157 -21.31 -1.44 -14.26
N PHE A 158 -22.30 -0.84 -13.60
CA PHE A 158 -23.58 -0.57 -14.22
C PHE A 158 -23.56 0.75 -15.03
N SER A 159 -24.23 0.76 -16.19
CA SER A 159 -24.57 2.01 -16.86
C SER A 159 -25.52 2.85 -16.00
N ALA A 160 -25.57 4.18 -16.25
CA ALA A 160 -26.37 5.11 -15.44
C ALA A 160 -27.88 4.78 -15.46
N ASP A 161 -28.39 4.22 -16.55
CA ASP A 161 -29.78 3.74 -16.68
C ASP A 161 -29.98 2.32 -16.14
N GLY A 162 -28.88 1.64 -15.80
CA GLY A 162 -28.87 0.27 -15.30
C GLY A 162 -29.17 -0.79 -16.36
N ARG A 163 -29.28 -0.43 -17.64
CA ARG A 163 -29.54 -1.39 -18.72
C ARG A 163 -28.33 -2.29 -19.01
N LEU A 164 -27.13 -1.72 -18.93
CA LEU A 164 -25.90 -2.42 -19.23
C LEU A 164 -25.12 -2.74 -17.94
N LEU A 165 -24.44 -3.86 -17.98
CA LEU A 165 -23.40 -4.25 -17.01
C LEU A 165 -22.12 -4.49 -17.79
N SER A 166 -21.13 -3.63 -17.63
CA SER A 166 -19.80 -3.84 -18.19
C SER A 166 -18.91 -4.58 -17.21
N PHE A 167 -17.93 -5.31 -17.71
CA PHE A 167 -16.90 -5.98 -16.92
C PHE A 167 -15.65 -6.22 -17.76
N ARG A 168 -14.53 -6.42 -17.09
CA ARG A 168 -13.21 -6.53 -17.71
C ARG A 168 -12.70 -7.97 -17.74
N VAL A 169 -12.04 -8.34 -18.84
CA VAL A 169 -11.26 -9.58 -18.99
C VAL A 169 -9.88 -9.20 -19.51
N ASN A 170 -8.86 -9.23 -18.68
CA ASN A 170 -7.55 -8.64 -18.97
C ASN A 170 -7.68 -7.14 -19.35
N ASN A 171 -7.33 -6.78 -20.58
CA ASN A 171 -7.46 -5.42 -21.11
C ASN A 171 -8.71 -5.22 -21.98
N ASP A 172 -9.49 -6.26 -22.18
CA ASP A 172 -10.70 -6.22 -22.98
C ASP A 172 -11.93 -5.98 -22.10
N TRP A 173 -12.89 -5.22 -22.63
CA TRP A 173 -14.14 -4.92 -21.94
C TRP A 173 -15.31 -5.57 -22.62
N PHE A 174 -16.19 -6.16 -21.83
CA PHE A 174 -17.43 -6.80 -22.22
C PHE A 174 -18.63 -6.07 -21.62
N VAL A 175 -19.75 -6.15 -22.32
CA VAL A 175 -21.04 -5.60 -21.87
C VAL A 175 -22.10 -6.67 -21.93
N HIS A 176 -22.81 -6.84 -20.83
CA HIS A 176 -24.05 -7.62 -20.74
C HIS A 176 -25.24 -6.66 -20.80
N ASP A 177 -26.11 -6.82 -21.77
CA ASP A 177 -27.36 -6.06 -21.95
C ASP A 177 -28.51 -6.88 -21.32
N PHE A 178 -29.11 -6.34 -20.26
CA PHE A 178 -30.20 -7.02 -19.53
C PHE A 178 -31.51 -7.14 -20.33
N ASP A 179 -31.72 -6.29 -21.32
CA ASP A 179 -32.95 -6.32 -22.15
C ASP A 179 -32.89 -7.45 -23.19
N SER A 180 -31.74 -7.62 -23.84
CA SER A 180 -31.52 -8.70 -24.83
C SER A 180 -30.97 -9.97 -24.24
N GLY A 181 -30.33 -9.91 -23.05
CA GLY A 181 -29.61 -11.04 -22.44
C GLY A 181 -28.29 -11.36 -23.13
N ILE A 182 -27.83 -10.55 -24.08
CA ILE A 182 -26.60 -10.78 -24.83
C ILE A 182 -25.41 -10.23 -24.05
N THR A 183 -24.33 -11.00 -24.02
CA THR A 183 -22.99 -10.54 -23.58
C THR A 183 -22.09 -10.47 -24.80
N ALA A 184 -21.50 -9.31 -25.05
CA ALA A 184 -20.65 -9.06 -26.21
C ALA A 184 -19.43 -8.22 -25.84
N PRO A 185 -18.31 -8.30 -26.59
CA PRO A 185 -17.20 -7.38 -26.42
C PRO A 185 -17.66 -5.94 -26.68
N ALA A 186 -17.35 -5.03 -25.77
CA ALA A 186 -17.52 -3.58 -25.98
C ALA A 186 -16.28 -3.01 -26.69
N ALA A 187 -15.09 -3.46 -26.27
CA ALA A 187 -13.83 -3.04 -26.85
C ALA A 187 -12.79 -4.16 -26.70
N VAL A 188 -12.05 -4.43 -27.78
CA VAL A 188 -10.91 -5.33 -27.84
C VAL A 188 -9.70 -4.49 -28.25
N VAL A 189 -8.63 -4.49 -27.44
CA VAL A 189 -7.46 -3.66 -27.68
C VAL A 189 -6.21 -4.53 -27.79
N LYS A 190 -5.43 -4.33 -28.85
CA LYS A 190 -4.24 -5.13 -29.12
C LYS A 190 -2.98 -4.27 -29.23
N ALA A 191 -1.94 -4.64 -28.52
CA ALA A 191 -0.59 -4.12 -28.66
C ALA A 191 0.15 -4.83 -29.82
N GLU A 192 -0.45 -4.76 -31.00
CA GLU A 192 0.00 -5.38 -32.24
C GLU A 192 -0.16 -4.38 -33.38
N ASN A 193 0.59 -4.57 -34.47
CA ASN A 193 0.34 -3.82 -35.70
C ASN A 193 -0.96 -4.31 -36.34
N ASP A 194 -1.72 -3.40 -36.90
CA ASP A 194 -2.93 -3.75 -37.65
C ASP A 194 -2.54 -4.61 -38.87
N PRO A 195 -2.99 -5.88 -38.94
CA PRO A 195 -2.67 -6.77 -40.05
C PRO A 195 -3.24 -6.28 -41.38
N ASP A 196 -4.28 -5.45 -41.29
CA ASP A 196 -4.96 -4.86 -42.44
C ASP A 196 -4.44 -3.46 -42.80
N ALA A 197 -3.43 -2.95 -42.08
CA ALA A 197 -2.85 -1.65 -42.37
C ALA A 197 -2.24 -1.60 -43.76
N PRO A 198 -2.35 -0.46 -44.47
CA PRO A 198 -1.65 -0.29 -45.74
C PRO A 198 -0.16 -0.56 -45.58
N PRO A 199 0.47 -1.37 -46.40
CA PRO A 199 1.88 -1.60 -46.34
C PRO A 199 2.64 -0.28 -46.52
N LYS A 200 3.77 -0.14 -45.82
CA LYS A 200 4.62 1.06 -45.95
C LYS A 200 5.03 1.26 -47.43
N PRO A 201 5.20 2.51 -47.87
CA PRO A 201 5.74 2.79 -49.21
C PRO A 201 7.05 2.01 -49.46
N ASP A 202 7.11 1.28 -50.57
CA ASP A 202 8.24 0.46 -50.96
C ASP A 202 8.44 0.54 -52.47
N ASP A 203 9.58 1.11 -52.89
CA ASP A 203 9.88 1.35 -54.30
C ASP A 203 9.90 0.04 -55.13
N LEU A 204 10.34 -1.06 -54.51
CA LEU A 204 10.37 -2.37 -55.17
C LEU A 204 8.97 -2.91 -55.39
N ARG A 205 8.09 -2.82 -54.36
CA ARG A 205 6.68 -3.19 -54.47
C ARG A 205 5.97 -2.37 -55.53
N ASP A 206 6.16 -1.04 -55.53
CA ASP A 206 5.53 -0.14 -56.48
C ASP A 206 6.02 -0.43 -57.91
N MET A 207 7.31 -0.74 -58.09
CA MET A 207 7.85 -1.19 -59.39
C MET A 207 7.20 -2.53 -59.81
N GLN A 208 7.02 -3.52 -58.93
CA GLN A 208 6.36 -4.79 -59.22
C GLN A 208 4.91 -4.61 -59.65
N LEU A 209 4.16 -3.84 -58.89
CA LEU A 209 2.76 -3.52 -59.22
C LEU A 209 2.62 -2.74 -60.53
N ARG A 210 3.57 -1.86 -60.84
CA ARG A 210 3.62 -1.14 -62.09
C ARG A 210 4.02 -2.05 -63.28
N THR A 211 4.94 -2.97 -63.07
CA THR A 211 5.50 -3.84 -64.10
C THR A 211 4.56 -5.00 -64.45
N PHE A 212 3.92 -5.64 -63.45
CA PHE A 212 3.14 -6.84 -63.65
C PHE A 212 1.64 -6.56 -63.50
N SER A 213 0.91 -6.57 -64.64
CA SER A 213 -0.52 -6.38 -64.62
C SER A 213 -1.33 -7.40 -63.81
N THR A 214 -0.85 -8.64 -63.77
CA THR A 214 -1.44 -9.73 -62.94
C THR A 214 -1.30 -9.41 -61.45
N LEU A 215 -0.13 -8.95 -60.99
CA LEU A 215 0.05 -8.57 -59.57
C LEU A 215 -0.83 -7.41 -59.22
N ARG A 216 -0.95 -6.41 -60.10
CA ARG A 216 -1.86 -5.26 -59.90
C ARG A 216 -3.31 -5.73 -59.78
N LYS A 217 -3.76 -6.59 -60.67
CA LYS A 217 -5.10 -7.15 -60.66
C LYS A 217 -5.39 -7.88 -59.33
N LEU A 218 -4.51 -8.77 -58.90
CA LEU A 218 -4.63 -9.48 -57.61
C LEU A 218 -4.68 -8.53 -56.43
N HIS A 219 -3.85 -7.47 -56.43
CA HIS A 219 -3.86 -6.43 -55.41
C HIS A 219 -5.22 -5.67 -55.40
N ASP A 220 -5.72 -5.25 -56.57
CA ASP A 220 -6.98 -4.50 -56.68
C ASP A 220 -8.18 -5.38 -56.24
N GLU A 221 -8.16 -6.67 -56.59
CA GLU A 221 -9.15 -7.66 -56.12
C GLU A 221 -9.13 -7.82 -54.63
N ALA A 222 -7.95 -7.99 -54.02
CA ALA A 222 -7.79 -8.08 -52.56
C ALA A 222 -8.27 -6.83 -51.82
N GLU A 223 -7.92 -5.64 -52.33
CA GLU A 223 -8.41 -4.37 -51.79
C GLU A 223 -9.94 -4.23 -51.92
N THR A 224 -10.51 -4.73 -52.99
CA THR A 224 -11.97 -4.71 -53.21
C THR A 224 -12.67 -5.64 -52.22
N GLU A 225 -12.16 -6.86 -52.04
CA GLU A 225 -12.68 -7.84 -51.07
C GLU A 225 -12.57 -7.30 -49.63
N LYS A 226 -11.46 -6.68 -49.30
CA LYS A 226 -11.24 -6.04 -47.98
C LYS A 226 -12.27 -4.93 -47.72
N LYS A 227 -12.46 -4.00 -48.66
CA LYS A 227 -13.47 -2.95 -48.54
C LYS A 227 -14.89 -3.52 -48.37
N HIS A 228 -15.22 -4.53 -49.14
CA HIS A 228 -16.52 -5.19 -49.04
C HIS A 228 -16.71 -5.87 -47.67
N ALA A 229 -15.67 -6.55 -47.15
CA ALA A 229 -15.70 -7.15 -45.84
C ALA A 229 -15.86 -6.11 -44.73
N GLU A 230 -15.25 -4.92 -44.85
CA GLU A 230 -15.43 -3.81 -43.94
C GLU A 230 -16.85 -3.25 -44.00
N GLU A 231 -17.41 -3.03 -45.20
CA GLU A 231 -18.79 -2.59 -45.39
C GLU A 231 -19.77 -3.57 -44.75
N LEU A 232 -19.62 -4.85 -44.97
CA LEU A 232 -20.45 -5.88 -44.32
C LEU A 232 -20.29 -5.88 -42.79
N ARG A 233 -19.09 -5.69 -42.29
CA ARG A 233 -18.84 -5.60 -40.84
C ARG A 233 -19.55 -4.39 -40.21
N LYS A 234 -19.50 -3.23 -40.89
CA LYS A 234 -20.17 -2.00 -40.42
C LYS A 234 -21.69 -2.09 -40.49
N ALA A 235 -22.22 -2.79 -41.49
CA ALA A 235 -23.66 -2.95 -41.70
C ALA A 235 -24.34 -4.02 -40.83
N ASP A 236 -23.58 -5.00 -40.34
CA ASP A 236 -24.11 -6.15 -39.61
C ASP A 236 -23.94 -5.94 -38.10
N ALA A 237 -24.97 -5.43 -37.44
CA ALA A 237 -25.01 -5.17 -36.00
C ALA A 237 -24.91 -6.49 -35.12
N THR A 238 -24.96 -7.67 -35.73
CA THR A 238 -24.80 -8.94 -35.02
C THR A 238 -23.34 -9.35 -34.86
N ARG A 239 -22.40 -8.67 -35.51
CA ARG A 239 -20.97 -8.92 -35.42
C ARG A 239 -20.36 -8.18 -34.22
N ALA A 240 -19.40 -8.83 -33.58
CA ALA A 240 -18.57 -8.15 -32.58
C ALA A 240 -17.78 -6.99 -33.21
N PRO A 241 -17.53 -5.89 -32.46
CA PRO A 241 -16.69 -4.80 -32.93
C PRO A 241 -15.28 -5.30 -33.26
N GLY A 242 -14.65 -4.68 -34.26
CA GLY A 242 -13.25 -4.99 -34.60
C GLY A 242 -12.30 -4.56 -33.48
N PRO A 243 -11.11 -5.17 -33.39
CA PRO A 243 -10.11 -4.73 -32.42
C PRO A 243 -9.50 -3.38 -32.79
N PHE A 244 -9.04 -2.67 -31.76
CA PHE A 244 -8.17 -1.51 -31.92
C PHE A 244 -6.70 -1.96 -31.83
N TYR A 245 -5.90 -1.60 -32.83
CA TYR A 245 -4.48 -1.92 -32.88
C TYR A 245 -3.65 -0.71 -32.49
N LEU A 246 -2.82 -0.83 -31.46
CA LEU A 246 -1.99 0.26 -30.92
C LEU A 246 -0.51 0.20 -31.36
N GLY A 247 -0.18 -0.76 -32.23
CA GLY A 247 1.21 -1.04 -32.65
C GLY A 247 1.91 -2.06 -31.74
N ASP A 248 3.00 -2.66 -32.24
CA ASP A 248 3.74 -3.73 -31.55
C ASP A 248 4.87 -3.23 -30.64
N ASN A 249 5.07 -1.90 -30.59
CA ASN A 249 6.11 -1.23 -29.83
C ASN A 249 5.62 -0.72 -28.45
N VAL A 250 4.38 -0.97 -28.08
CA VAL A 250 3.76 -0.57 -26.82
C VAL A 250 3.35 -1.77 -25.96
N ILE A 251 3.19 -1.50 -24.67
CA ILE A 251 2.54 -2.40 -23.69
C ILE A 251 1.31 -1.67 -23.19
N ILE A 252 0.15 -2.32 -23.19
CA ILE A 252 -1.05 -1.82 -22.53
C ILE A 252 -0.87 -2.01 -21.03
N ARG A 253 -0.95 -0.91 -20.29
CA ARG A 253 -0.83 -0.87 -18.83
C ARG A 253 -2.18 -0.97 -18.16
N ASP A 254 -3.14 -0.23 -18.72
CA ASP A 254 -4.50 -0.19 -18.22
C ASP A 254 -5.47 0.20 -19.34
N ALA A 255 -6.76 -0.11 -19.14
CA ALA A 255 -7.84 0.27 -20.04
C ALA A 255 -9.15 0.40 -19.26
N GLU A 256 -9.79 1.58 -19.30
CA GLU A 256 -11.01 1.87 -18.55
C GLU A 256 -12.16 2.31 -19.45
N LEU A 257 -13.26 1.55 -19.39
CA LEU A 257 -14.46 1.78 -20.18
C LEU A 257 -15.38 2.82 -19.53
N SER A 258 -15.92 3.74 -20.33
CA SER A 258 -16.98 4.63 -19.86
C SER A 258 -18.26 3.86 -19.48
N PRO A 259 -19.00 4.28 -18.42
CA PRO A 259 -20.23 3.61 -18.00
C PRO A 259 -21.31 3.48 -19.07
N ASP A 260 -21.30 4.35 -20.08
CA ASP A 260 -22.20 4.31 -21.23
C ASP A 260 -21.67 3.47 -22.42
N ALA A 261 -20.49 2.83 -22.23
CA ALA A 261 -19.81 2.00 -23.23
C ALA A 261 -19.52 2.70 -24.57
N ARG A 262 -19.33 4.03 -24.56
CA ARG A 262 -19.04 4.81 -25.79
C ARG A 262 -17.56 5.13 -25.96
N TRP A 263 -16.81 5.11 -24.87
CA TRP A 263 -15.41 5.51 -24.82
C TRP A 263 -14.59 4.48 -24.03
N LEU A 264 -13.37 4.28 -24.48
CA LEU A 264 -12.35 3.56 -23.71
C LEU A 264 -11.09 4.43 -23.62
N ILE A 265 -10.58 4.67 -22.42
CA ILE A 265 -9.25 5.24 -22.26
C ILE A 265 -8.25 4.11 -22.08
N VAL A 266 -7.13 4.15 -22.79
CA VAL A 266 -6.07 3.15 -22.72
C VAL A 266 -4.77 3.83 -22.30
N VAL A 267 -4.13 3.26 -21.29
CA VAL A 267 -2.80 3.66 -20.82
C VAL A 267 -1.75 2.75 -21.46
N THR A 268 -0.76 3.31 -22.10
CA THR A 268 0.32 2.56 -22.72
C THR A 268 1.69 2.99 -22.23
N SER A 269 2.68 2.12 -22.35
CA SER A 269 4.09 2.47 -22.17
C SER A 269 4.96 1.83 -23.26
N PRO A 270 6.17 2.37 -23.55
CA PRO A 270 7.07 1.76 -24.52
C PRO A 270 7.46 0.33 -24.14
N LYS A 271 7.46 -0.58 -25.11
CA LYS A 271 7.90 -1.98 -24.93
C LYS A 271 9.41 -2.09 -24.69
N ALA A 272 10.17 -1.17 -25.23
CA ALA A 272 11.63 -1.12 -25.16
C ALA A 272 12.16 -0.37 -23.92
N ALA A 273 11.40 -0.33 -22.83
CA ALA A 273 11.91 0.22 -21.57
C ALA A 273 13.17 -0.56 -21.13
N ALA A 274 14.20 0.16 -20.69
CA ALA A 274 15.44 -0.44 -20.24
C ALA A 274 15.14 -1.43 -19.10
N LYS A 275 15.58 -2.69 -19.28
CA LYS A 275 15.53 -3.67 -18.21
C LYS A 275 16.81 -3.58 -17.41
N GLY A 276 16.73 -3.31 -16.12
CA GLY A 276 17.87 -3.39 -15.21
C GLY A 276 18.33 -4.83 -15.03
N ILE A 277 19.43 -4.99 -14.31
CA ILE A 277 19.93 -6.32 -13.90
C ILE A 277 19.15 -6.73 -12.66
N GLU A 278 18.45 -7.84 -12.75
CA GLU A 278 17.80 -8.50 -11.63
C GLU A 278 18.84 -9.33 -10.87
N GLY A 279 18.79 -9.29 -9.54
CA GLY A 279 19.59 -10.14 -8.69
C GLY A 279 18.96 -11.52 -8.50
N LYS A 280 19.63 -12.36 -7.71
CA LYS A 280 19.13 -13.68 -7.33
C LYS A 280 19.11 -13.80 -5.82
N LEU A 281 17.95 -14.02 -5.25
CA LEU A 281 17.78 -14.40 -3.85
C LEU A 281 18.00 -15.91 -3.73
N THR A 282 18.97 -16.32 -2.92
CA THR A 282 19.29 -17.75 -2.73
C THR A 282 18.58 -18.30 -1.51
N ARG A 283 17.82 -19.35 -1.67
CA ARG A 283 17.21 -20.16 -0.63
C ARG A 283 18.10 -21.36 -0.35
N TYR A 284 18.83 -21.31 0.76
CA TYR A 284 19.76 -22.40 1.15
C TYR A 284 19.08 -23.58 1.85
N VAL A 285 17.97 -23.32 2.54
CA VAL A 285 17.19 -24.35 3.24
C VAL A 285 15.87 -24.49 2.52
N THR A 286 15.71 -25.61 1.81
CA THR A 286 14.57 -25.86 0.91
C THR A 286 13.99 -27.25 1.12
N GLU A 287 12.79 -27.48 0.67
CA GLU A 287 12.12 -28.79 0.68
C GLU A 287 12.85 -29.81 -0.21
N SER A 288 13.41 -29.37 -1.33
CA SER A 288 14.16 -30.20 -2.27
C SER A 288 15.55 -30.64 -1.75
N GLY A 289 16.09 -29.94 -0.74
CA GLY A 289 17.45 -30.15 -0.22
C GLY A 289 18.55 -29.53 -1.12
N TYR A 290 18.19 -28.86 -2.21
CA TYR A 290 19.13 -28.12 -3.06
C TYR A 290 18.85 -26.63 -2.94
N GLU A 291 19.85 -25.78 -3.27
CA GLU A 291 19.63 -24.35 -3.35
C GLU A 291 18.59 -24.04 -4.43
N GLU A 292 17.67 -23.15 -4.10
CA GLU A 292 16.69 -22.61 -5.02
C GLU A 292 16.90 -21.10 -5.16
N PHE A 293 16.50 -20.54 -6.31
CA PHE A 293 16.72 -19.14 -6.62
C PHE A 293 15.40 -18.45 -6.94
N GLU A 294 15.16 -17.33 -6.30
CA GLU A 294 14.10 -16.38 -6.67
C GLU A 294 14.72 -15.16 -7.34
N THR A 295 13.99 -14.52 -8.24
CA THR A 295 14.45 -13.27 -8.88
C THR A 295 14.22 -12.11 -7.92
N GLU A 296 15.26 -11.33 -7.67
CA GLU A 296 15.20 -10.09 -6.90
C GLU A 296 14.85 -8.89 -7.77
N ARG A 297 14.30 -7.85 -7.14
CA ARG A 297 14.04 -6.57 -7.80
C ARG A 297 15.34 -5.88 -8.25
N VAL A 298 15.19 -5.03 -9.24
CA VAL A 298 16.28 -4.16 -9.73
C VAL A 298 16.54 -3.03 -8.71
N ARG A 299 17.79 -2.60 -8.58
CA ARG A 299 18.21 -1.50 -7.69
C ARG A 299 17.72 -0.15 -8.21
N VAL A 300 17.65 0.83 -7.31
CA VAL A 300 17.24 2.20 -7.63
C VAL A 300 18.04 2.79 -8.82
N GLY A 301 17.37 3.50 -9.69
CA GLY A 301 17.95 4.13 -10.88
C GLY A 301 18.45 3.17 -11.96
N ARG A 302 18.22 1.84 -11.81
CA ARG A 302 18.62 0.82 -12.80
C ARG A 302 17.48 0.34 -13.68
N ASN A 303 16.26 0.53 -13.24
CA ASN A 303 15.03 0.26 -13.99
C ASN A 303 13.94 1.25 -13.55
N PRO A 304 14.08 2.54 -13.88
CA PRO A 304 13.08 3.53 -13.54
C PRO A 304 11.72 3.17 -14.18
N PRO A 305 10.62 3.61 -13.61
CA PRO A 305 9.30 3.43 -14.21
C PRO A 305 9.27 3.94 -15.66
N ALA A 306 8.64 3.19 -16.55
CA ALA A 306 8.49 3.61 -17.93
C ALA A 306 7.44 4.74 -18.02
N PRO A 307 7.69 5.78 -18.84
CA PRO A 307 6.68 6.81 -19.06
C PRO A 307 5.42 6.24 -19.69
N GLN A 308 4.28 6.84 -19.37
CA GLN A 308 2.99 6.42 -19.88
C GLN A 308 2.42 7.44 -20.85
N SER A 309 1.64 6.94 -21.79
CA SER A 309 0.89 7.71 -22.78
C SER A 309 -0.54 7.26 -22.78
N LEU A 310 -1.44 8.14 -23.23
CA LEU A 310 -2.87 7.91 -23.23
C LEU A 310 -3.43 7.87 -24.66
N VAL A 311 -4.33 6.91 -24.91
CA VAL A 311 -5.11 6.82 -26.14
C VAL A 311 -6.59 6.76 -25.77
N LEU A 312 -7.38 7.71 -26.24
CA LEU A 312 -8.83 7.71 -26.11
C LEU A 312 -9.46 7.07 -27.35
N LEU A 313 -10.20 5.99 -27.14
CA LEU A 313 -10.91 5.27 -28.21
C LEU A 313 -12.39 5.68 -28.23
N ASN A 314 -12.87 6.12 -29.37
CA ASN A 314 -14.30 6.30 -29.63
C ASN A 314 -14.87 4.99 -30.17
N LEU A 315 -15.65 4.29 -29.35
CA LEU A 315 -16.19 2.97 -29.68
C LEU A 315 -17.37 3.04 -30.68
N VAL A 316 -18.01 4.22 -30.80
CA VAL A 316 -19.12 4.44 -31.76
C VAL A 316 -18.57 4.63 -33.15
N ASP A 317 -17.56 5.49 -33.31
CA ASP A 317 -16.98 5.84 -34.61
C ASP A 317 -15.75 4.94 -34.97
N HIS A 318 -15.37 4.08 -34.05
CA HIS A 318 -14.20 3.21 -34.16
C HIS A 318 -12.91 3.97 -34.50
N THR A 319 -12.62 5.02 -33.72
CA THR A 319 -11.44 5.89 -33.91
C THR A 319 -10.58 5.96 -32.67
N ALA A 320 -9.27 6.17 -32.82
CA ALA A 320 -8.30 6.28 -31.76
C ALA A 320 -7.64 7.67 -31.76
N HIS A 321 -7.56 8.31 -30.61
CA HIS A 321 -7.03 9.66 -30.45
C HIS A 321 -5.99 9.70 -29.31
N ALA A 322 -4.75 10.09 -29.62
CA ALA A 322 -3.74 10.30 -28.60
C ALA A 322 -4.08 11.56 -27.77
N LEU A 323 -4.03 11.44 -26.45
CA LEU A 323 -4.15 12.58 -25.55
C LEU A 323 -2.74 13.06 -25.17
N THR A 324 -2.39 14.29 -25.60
CA THR A 324 -1.08 14.87 -25.31
C THR A 324 -1.04 15.54 -23.95
N LEU A 325 0.16 15.58 -23.35
CA LEU A 325 0.39 16.20 -22.03
C LEU A 325 0.68 17.71 -22.15
N ASP A 326 0.63 18.31 -23.35
CA ASP A 326 1.05 19.67 -23.64
C ASP A 326 0.34 20.74 -22.77
N ASN A 327 -0.88 20.46 -22.36
CA ASN A 327 -1.69 21.38 -21.57
C ASN A 327 -1.42 21.30 -20.06
N LEU A 328 -0.59 20.35 -19.58
CA LEU A 328 -0.32 20.24 -18.15
C LEU A 328 0.64 21.35 -17.71
N PRO A 329 0.28 22.20 -16.75
CA PRO A 329 1.10 23.33 -16.35
C PRO A 329 2.43 22.83 -15.73
N GLY A 330 3.57 23.37 -16.20
CA GLY A 330 4.91 23.02 -15.76
C GLY A 330 5.43 21.67 -16.26
N ILE A 331 4.80 21.09 -17.29
CA ILE A 331 5.26 19.81 -17.89
C ILE A 331 6.66 19.91 -18.51
N ASP A 332 7.04 21.10 -18.93
CA ASP A 332 8.37 21.39 -19.53
C ASP A 332 9.37 22.01 -18.52
N ASP A 333 8.96 22.16 -17.25
CA ASP A 333 9.85 22.64 -16.17
C ASP A 333 10.91 21.57 -15.80
N ASP A 334 12.08 22.00 -15.34
CA ASP A 334 13.07 21.11 -14.70
C ASP A 334 13.18 21.42 -13.19
N PRO A 335 12.37 20.79 -12.32
CA PRO A 335 12.39 21.05 -10.90
C PRO A 335 13.70 20.61 -10.21
N LEU A 336 14.50 19.75 -10.84
CA LEU A 336 15.76 19.24 -10.32
C LEU A 336 16.99 19.98 -10.85
N GLN A 337 16.84 21.12 -11.55
CA GLN A 337 17.95 21.88 -12.12
C GLN A 337 18.99 22.32 -11.06
N ALA A 338 18.50 22.79 -9.91
CA ALA A 338 19.37 23.23 -8.80
C ALA A 338 20.14 22.03 -8.20
N VAL A 339 19.48 20.89 -8.04
CA VAL A 339 20.06 19.65 -7.54
C VAL A 339 21.16 19.16 -8.48
N ARG A 340 20.91 19.15 -9.80
CA ARG A 340 21.92 18.78 -10.81
C ARG A 340 23.12 19.71 -10.77
N LYS A 341 22.90 21.02 -10.59
CA LYS A 341 23.98 22.00 -10.48
C LYS A 341 24.85 21.74 -9.25
N GLU A 342 24.24 21.51 -8.09
CA GLU A 342 24.94 21.18 -6.84
C GLU A 342 25.81 19.93 -7.01
N ASN A 343 25.25 18.86 -7.55
CA ASN A 343 25.94 17.58 -7.73
C ASN A 343 27.10 17.66 -8.73
N ARG A 344 26.99 18.45 -9.80
CA ARG A 344 28.11 18.70 -10.74
C ARG A 344 29.27 19.40 -10.04
N THR A 345 28.98 20.37 -9.18
CA THR A 345 30.01 21.11 -8.44
C THR A 345 30.65 20.22 -7.37
N GLY A 346 29.88 19.41 -6.67
CA GLY A 346 30.35 18.45 -5.67
C GLY A 346 31.21 17.32 -6.27
N ALA A 347 30.86 16.81 -7.44
CA ALA A 347 31.64 15.78 -8.14
C ALA A 347 33.04 16.26 -8.52
N VAL A 348 33.19 17.53 -8.88
CA VAL A 348 34.53 18.13 -9.19
C VAL A 348 35.41 18.13 -7.94
N HIS A 349 34.85 18.35 -6.74
CA HIS A 349 35.63 18.33 -5.49
C HIS A 349 35.95 16.90 -5.00
N ALA A 350 35.15 15.90 -5.38
CA ALA A 350 35.31 14.48 -4.96
C ALA A 350 36.18 13.64 -5.91
N GLY A 351 36.66 14.21 -7.03
CA GLY A 351 37.50 13.49 -8.02
C GLY A 351 36.74 12.39 -8.80
N GLY A 352 35.40 12.37 -8.73
CA GLY A 352 34.56 11.39 -9.43
C GLY A 352 34.19 11.85 -10.85
N SER A 353 34.34 10.96 -11.84
CA SER A 353 34.02 11.21 -13.26
C SER A 353 32.58 10.81 -13.65
N ALA A 354 31.72 10.47 -12.73
CA ALA A 354 30.33 10.14 -13.03
C ALA A 354 29.55 11.41 -13.42
N GLY A 355 29.24 11.55 -14.69
CA GLY A 355 28.49 12.68 -15.22
C GLY A 355 27.08 12.69 -14.63
N VAL A 356 26.67 13.80 -14.01
CA VAL A 356 25.28 14.01 -13.58
C VAL A 356 24.39 14.08 -14.82
N ALA A 357 23.30 13.30 -14.82
CA ALA A 357 22.36 13.25 -15.94
C ALA A 357 21.82 14.65 -16.30
N ALA A 358 21.68 14.91 -17.60
CA ALA A 358 21.03 16.11 -18.10
C ALA A 358 19.53 16.09 -17.72
N GLY A 359 18.94 17.27 -17.54
CA GLY A 359 17.49 17.38 -17.38
C GLY A 359 16.74 16.95 -18.64
N PRO A 360 15.53 16.39 -18.51
CA PRO A 360 14.70 16.05 -19.65
C PRO A 360 14.25 17.32 -20.37
N LYS A 361 13.97 17.20 -21.67
CA LYS A 361 13.35 18.30 -22.46
C LYS A 361 11.89 18.50 -22.06
N ARG A 362 11.23 17.42 -21.67
CA ARG A 362 9.86 17.35 -21.18
C ARG A 362 9.82 16.32 -20.07
N ARG A 363 9.05 16.59 -19.04
CA ARG A 363 8.86 15.64 -17.93
C ARG A 363 8.02 14.46 -18.38
N GLU A 364 8.40 13.31 -17.89
CA GLU A 364 7.70 12.06 -18.10
C GLU A 364 6.73 11.82 -16.93
N VAL A 365 5.59 11.18 -17.21
CA VAL A 365 4.55 10.94 -16.22
C VAL A 365 4.10 9.48 -16.22
N THR A 366 3.51 9.07 -15.09
CA THR A 366 2.66 7.88 -14.98
C THR A 366 1.26 8.29 -14.58
N VAL A 367 0.25 7.52 -14.98
CA VAL A 367 -1.08 7.58 -14.38
C VAL A 367 -0.95 6.98 -12.99
N VAL A 368 -1.49 7.65 -11.97
CA VAL A 368 -1.48 7.15 -10.60
C VAL A 368 -2.29 5.85 -10.58
N ALA A 369 -1.71 4.80 -10.02
CA ALA A 369 -2.39 3.52 -9.83
C ALA A 369 -2.49 3.27 -8.32
N ASP A 370 -3.70 3.09 -7.82
CA ASP A 370 -3.89 2.53 -6.49
C ASP A 370 -3.76 1.01 -6.56
N GLU A 371 -2.72 0.47 -5.95
CA GLU A 371 -2.67 -0.95 -5.66
C GLU A 371 -3.13 -1.16 -4.19
N PRO A 372 -3.98 -2.16 -3.90
CA PRO A 372 -4.30 -3.32 -4.73
C PRO A 372 -5.73 -3.35 -5.32
N ASP A 373 -6.46 -2.25 -5.38
CA ASP A 373 -7.86 -2.26 -5.83
C ASP A 373 -7.96 -1.89 -7.32
N PRO A 374 -8.17 -2.86 -8.23
CA PRO A 374 -8.43 -2.55 -9.63
C PRO A 374 -9.79 -1.83 -9.75
N GLY A 375 -9.76 -0.52 -9.87
CA GLY A 375 -10.94 0.34 -9.96
C GLY A 375 -10.88 1.61 -9.12
N ALA A 376 -9.93 1.73 -8.18
CA ALA A 376 -9.56 2.97 -7.50
C ALA A 376 -8.26 3.49 -8.10
N GLY A 377 -8.20 3.72 -9.40
CA GLY A 377 -7.01 4.17 -10.08
C GLY A 377 -7.09 5.64 -10.46
N GLY A 378 -5.99 6.18 -10.97
CA GLY A 378 -5.91 7.54 -11.48
C GLY A 378 -6.80 7.85 -12.68
N ILE A 379 -7.81 7.03 -12.96
CA ILE A 379 -8.79 7.22 -14.05
C ILE A 379 -10.21 7.09 -13.50
N VAL A 380 -10.96 8.16 -13.48
CA VAL A 380 -12.31 8.17 -12.91
C VAL A 380 -13.33 8.77 -13.88
N TRP A 381 -14.26 7.94 -14.31
CA TRP A 381 -15.41 8.33 -15.08
C TRP A 381 -16.52 8.93 -14.20
N SER A 382 -17.23 9.93 -14.72
CA SER A 382 -18.53 10.30 -14.14
C SER A 382 -19.54 9.16 -14.33
N ARG A 383 -20.55 9.08 -13.46
CA ARG A 383 -21.55 8.00 -13.48
C ARG A 383 -22.35 7.92 -14.80
N ASP A 384 -22.47 9.03 -15.51
CA ASP A 384 -23.17 9.09 -16.80
C ASP A 384 -22.23 8.90 -18.02
N GLY A 385 -20.92 8.66 -17.77
CA GLY A 385 -19.93 8.43 -18.82
C GLY A 385 -19.54 9.67 -19.62
N ARG A 386 -20.00 10.87 -19.23
CA ARG A 386 -19.79 12.11 -20.00
C ARG A 386 -18.61 12.95 -19.56
N ALA A 387 -18.05 12.67 -18.40
CA ALA A 387 -16.85 13.31 -17.91
C ALA A 387 -15.83 12.23 -17.49
N LEU A 388 -14.57 12.51 -17.78
CA LEU A 388 -13.43 11.69 -17.42
C LEU A 388 -12.41 12.58 -16.75
N ALA A 389 -11.87 12.17 -15.61
CA ALA A 389 -10.71 12.79 -14.98
C ALA A 389 -9.59 11.75 -14.83
N ILE A 390 -8.35 12.21 -14.98
CA ILE A 390 -7.15 11.38 -14.93
C ILE A 390 -6.14 12.06 -14.02
N GLU A 391 -5.54 11.30 -13.12
CA GLU A 391 -4.49 11.77 -12.24
C GLU A 391 -3.13 11.26 -12.71
N PHE A 392 -2.18 12.18 -12.79
CA PHE A 392 -0.82 11.94 -13.25
C PHE A 392 0.18 12.26 -12.16
N LEU A 393 1.23 11.46 -12.05
CA LEU A 393 2.41 11.73 -11.25
C LEU A 393 3.62 11.88 -12.17
N ALA A 394 4.39 12.95 -11.98
CA ALA A 394 5.67 13.10 -12.65
C ALA A 394 6.67 12.04 -12.16
N LEU A 395 7.46 11.44 -13.06
CA LEU A 395 8.49 10.45 -12.69
C LEU A 395 9.57 11.02 -11.78
N ASP A 396 9.74 12.34 -11.74
CA ASP A 396 10.62 13.03 -10.80
C ASP A 396 10.00 13.22 -9.40
N ASN A 397 8.74 12.82 -9.19
CA ASN A 397 7.98 12.91 -7.95
C ASN A 397 7.71 14.32 -7.42
N LYS A 398 7.83 15.39 -8.26
CA LYS A 398 7.69 16.79 -7.81
C LYS A 398 6.35 17.41 -8.14
N ASP A 399 5.57 16.79 -9.02
CA ASP A 399 4.24 17.27 -9.39
C ASP A 399 3.25 16.12 -9.57
N ARG A 400 2.01 16.39 -9.19
CA ARG A 400 0.82 15.60 -9.45
C ARG A 400 -0.23 16.47 -10.09
N TRP A 401 -0.84 16.02 -11.18
CA TRP A 401 -1.92 16.72 -11.86
C TRP A 401 -3.20 15.90 -11.87
N ILE A 402 -4.33 16.57 -11.76
CA ILE A 402 -5.62 16.03 -12.17
C ILE A 402 -6.07 16.81 -13.40
N ALA A 403 -6.38 16.12 -14.47
CA ALA A 403 -6.90 16.70 -15.71
C ALA A 403 -8.20 16.01 -16.14
N SER A 404 -9.17 16.76 -16.60
CA SER A 404 -10.34 16.20 -17.27
C SER A 404 -10.11 16.13 -18.79
N VAL A 405 -10.97 15.40 -19.50
CA VAL A 405 -10.89 15.23 -20.95
C VAL A 405 -11.96 16.07 -21.65
N ASP A 406 -11.56 16.90 -22.62
CA ASP A 406 -12.42 17.54 -23.60
C ASP A 406 -12.60 16.58 -24.80
N PHE A 407 -13.72 15.89 -24.85
CA PHE A 407 -14.00 14.87 -25.87
C PHE A 407 -14.19 15.48 -27.29
N ALA A 408 -14.53 16.77 -27.39
CA ALA A 408 -14.70 17.43 -28.69
C ALA A 408 -13.36 17.81 -29.32
N LYS A 409 -12.35 18.08 -28.47
CA LYS A 409 -11.01 18.48 -28.90
C LYS A 409 -9.97 17.35 -28.73
N TYR A 410 -10.33 16.24 -28.11
CA TYR A 410 -9.43 15.17 -27.73
C TYR A 410 -8.21 15.70 -26.96
N ALA A 411 -8.47 16.49 -25.92
CA ALA A 411 -7.42 17.21 -25.20
C ALA A 411 -7.62 17.15 -23.69
N LEU A 412 -6.50 17.15 -22.94
CA LEU A 412 -6.51 17.27 -21.50
C LEU A 412 -6.79 18.72 -21.07
N VAL A 413 -7.63 18.89 -20.06
CA VAL A 413 -7.97 20.18 -19.43
C VAL A 413 -7.54 20.14 -17.97
N PRO A 414 -6.47 20.85 -17.57
CA PRO A 414 -5.97 20.82 -16.21
C PRO A 414 -7.01 21.27 -15.18
N GLN A 415 -7.19 20.48 -14.13
CA GLN A 415 -8.11 20.78 -13.03
C GLN A 415 -7.35 21.14 -11.76
N HIS A 416 -6.26 20.42 -11.46
CA HIS A 416 -5.44 20.64 -10.27
C HIS A 416 -3.97 20.35 -10.60
N ARG A 417 -3.06 21.04 -9.92
CA ARG A 417 -1.63 20.74 -9.86
C ARG A 417 -1.18 20.86 -8.42
N LEU A 418 -0.65 19.77 -7.86
CA LEU A 418 0.08 19.79 -6.59
C LEU A 418 1.57 19.77 -6.92
N THR A 419 2.32 20.71 -6.37
CA THR A 419 3.78 20.79 -6.52
C THR A 419 4.44 20.70 -5.14
N ASP A 420 5.46 19.87 -5.03
CA ASP A 420 6.29 19.80 -3.83
C ASP A 420 7.78 19.75 -4.22
N PRO A 421 8.63 20.63 -3.64
CA PRO A 421 10.07 20.64 -3.95
C PRO A 421 10.79 19.37 -3.44
N ALA A 422 10.23 18.66 -2.45
CA ALA A 422 10.73 17.41 -1.95
C ALA A 422 10.14 16.24 -2.74
N TRP A 423 8.95 15.81 -2.43
CA TRP A 423 8.19 14.80 -3.23
C TRP A 423 6.70 14.82 -2.89
N ILE A 424 5.88 14.42 -3.85
CA ILE A 424 4.44 14.20 -3.66
C ILE A 424 4.23 12.94 -2.81
N GLY A 425 3.36 13.01 -1.80
CA GLY A 425 2.98 11.84 -0.98
C GLY A 425 2.36 10.72 -1.80
N TRP A 426 2.60 9.48 -1.38
CA TRP A 426 2.02 8.29 -2.03
C TRP A 426 0.56 8.05 -1.63
N THR A 427 0.10 8.70 -0.58
CA THR A 427 -1.27 8.68 -0.07
C THR A 427 -2.01 9.95 -0.46
N PHE A 428 -3.31 10.02 -0.16
CA PHE A 428 -4.15 11.18 -0.45
C PHE A 428 -4.30 11.48 -1.95
N ASN A 429 -4.50 10.41 -2.73
CA ASN A 429 -4.68 10.46 -4.19
C ASN A 429 -6.13 10.25 -4.60
N GLU A 430 -7.09 10.14 -3.66
CA GLU A 430 -8.46 9.89 -4.00
C GLU A 430 -9.12 11.12 -4.60
N PHE A 431 -9.84 10.90 -5.68
CA PHE A 431 -10.62 11.92 -6.38
C PHE A 431 -11.83 11.32 -7.09
N GLY A 432 -12.76 12.16 -7.50
CA GLY A 432 -13.94 11.68 -8.20
C GLY A 432 -14.94 12.80 -8.52
N TRP A 433 -16.13 12.39 -8.89
CA TRP A 433 -17.19 13.30 -9.30
C TRP A 433 -18.30 13.34 -8.25
N LEU A 434 -18.84 14.53 -8.00
CA LEU A 434 -20.08 14.66 -7.25
C LEU A 434 -21.26 14.12 -8.10
N GLN A 435 -22.44 14.01 -7.49
CA GLN A 435 -23.64 13.46 -8.14
C GLN A 435 -24.13 14.27 -9.35
N ASP A 436 -23.67 15.51 -9.51
CA ASP A 436 -23.96 16.36 -10.67
C ASP A 436 -23.17 15.94 -11.92
N ASN A 437 -22.25 14.96 -11.79
CA ASN A 437 -21.34 14.46 -12.84
C ASN A 437 -20.46 15.56 -13.47
N ARG A 438 -20.23 16.67 -12.79
CA ARG A 438 -19.51 17.85 -13.29
C ARG A 438 -18.54 18.45 -12.29
N THR A 439 -18.88 18.42 -11.01
CA THR A 439 -18.04 18.93 -9.94
C THR A 439 -17.06 17.86 -9.52
N LEU A 440 -15.77 18.15 -9.66
CA LEU A 440 -14.68 17.31 -9.21
C LEU A 440 -14.48 17.47 -7.69
N TRP A 441 -14.22 16.38 -6.97
CA TRP A 441 -13.67 16.41 -5.62
C TRP A 441 -12.31 15.68 -5.62
N TYR A 442 -11.42 16.07 -4.74
CA TYR A 442 -10.09 15.45 -4.64
C TYR A 442 -9.45 15.71 -3.28
N GLU A 443 -8.49 14.87 -2.90
CA GLU A 443 -7.60 15.10 -1.78
C GLU A 443 -6.32 15.81 -2.20
N SER A 444 -5.81 16.70 -1.34
CA SER A 444 -4.57 17.42 -1.59
C SER A 444 -3.90 17.88 -0.30
N GLU A 445 -2.57 17.81 -0.29
CA GLU A 445 -1.70 18.35 0.77
C GLU A 445 -1.24 19.78 0.48
N GLU A 446 -1.87 20.52 -0.42
CA GLU A 446 -1.44 21.86 -0.83
C GLU A 446 -1.37 22.87 0.31
N SER A 447 -2.17 22.68 1.38
CA SER A 447 -2.15 23.49 2.59
C SER A 447 -1.11 23.05 3.65
N GLY A 448 -0.34 21.98 3.41
CA GLY A 448 0.60 21.35 4.34
C GLY A 448 0.03 20.15 5.10
N PHE A 449 -1.28 19.91 5.02
CA PHE A 449 -2.00 18.74 5.53
C PHE A 449 -2.97 18.25 4.48
N ALA A 450 -3.26 16.95 4.50
CA ALA A 450 -4.23 16.36 3.58
C ALA A 450 -5.65 16.82 3.88
N HIS A 451 -6.29 17.42 2.91
CA HIS A 451 -7.65 17.94 2.99
C HIS A 451 -8.46 17.63 1.75
N LEU A 452 -9.78 17.61 1.92
CA LEU A 452 -10.73 17.38 0.85
C LEU A 452 -11.12 18.71 0.19
N TYR A 453 -11.12 18.74 -1.13
CA TYR A 453 -11.43 19.88 -1.97
C TYR A 453 -12.55 19.55 -2.98
N VAL A 454 -13.27 20.57 -3.41
CA VAL A 454 -14.22 20.48 -4.54
C VAL A 454 -13.95 21.58 -5.53
N LYS A 455 -14.19 21.29 -6.82
CA LYS A 455 -13.99 22.22 -7.93
C LYS A 455 -15.10 22.05 -8.97
N ALA A 456 -15.99 23.03 -9.05
CA ALA A 456 -16.95 23.10 -10.13
C ALA A 456 -16.28 23.59 -11.45
N PRO A 457 -16.82 23.27 -12.62
CA PRO A 457 -16.27 23.73 -13.89
C PRO A 457 -16.11 25.25 -13.95
N GLY A 458 -14.90 25.70 -14.33
CA GLY A 458 -14.60 27.13 -14.49
C GLY A 458 -14.46 27.93 -13.20
N THR A 459 -14.46 27.29 -12.04
CA THR A 459 -14.27 27.94 -10.74
C THR A 459 -12.91 27.60 -10.10
N ALA A 460 -12.50 28.37 -9.09
CA ALA A 460 -11.41 28.00 -8.20
C ALA A 460 -11.83 26.81 -7.32
N ALA A 461 -10.86 26.02 -6.89
CA ALA A 461 -11.10 24.95 -5.93
C ALA A 461 -11.52 25.55 -4.55
N HIS A 462 -12.36 24.81 -3.85
CA HIS A 462 -12.82 25.14 -2.50
C HIS A 462 -12.52 24.00 -1.54
N ALA A 463 -11.81 24.31 -0.45
CA ALA A 463 -11.51 23.35 0.61
C ALA A 463 -12.76 23.03 1.44
N LEU A 464 -13.14 21.76 1.53
CA LEU A 464 -14.23 21.30 2.41
C LEU A 464 -13.74 21.13 3.86
N THR A 465 -12.46 20.78 4.04
CA THR A 465 -11.81 20.62 5.35
C THR A 465 -10.58 21.50 5.42
N GLN A 466 -10.21 21.94 6.63
CA GLN A 466 -9.01 22.75 6.84
C GLN A 466 -8.56 22.68 8.30
N GLY A 467 -7.26 22.78 8.55
CA GLY A 467 -6.68 22.75 9.88
C GLY A 467 -5.32 22.05 9.92
N ARG A 468 -4.81 21.83 11.14
CA ARG A 468 -3.56 21.06 11.36
C ARG A 468 -3.90 19.61 11.69
N PHE A 469 -4.51 18.92 10.75
CA PHE A 469 -4.90 17.52 10.82
C PHE A 469 -5.07 16.99 9.40
N GLU A 470 -5.10 15.67 9.25
CA GLU A 470 -5.26 14.97 7.99
C GLU A 470 -6.63 14.33 7.89
N VAL A 471 -7.20 14.32 6.69
CA VAL A 471 -8.34 13.49 6.31
C VAL A 471 -7.90 12.49 5.26
N SER A 472 -8.51 11.31 5.29
CA SER A 472 -8.31 10.23 4.32
C SER A 472 -9.57 9.40 4.15
N GLU A 473 -9.57 8.50 3.17
CA GLU A 473 -10.68 7.57 2.89
C GLU A 473 -12.03 8.28 2.70
N PRO A 474 -12.14 9.25 1.79
CA PRO A 474 -13.38 10.00 1.59
C PRO A 474 -14.45 9.14 0.94
N ALA A 475 -15.55 8.92 1.66
CA ALA A 475 -16.73 8.22 1.19
C ALA A 475 -17.91 9.18 1.02
N LEU A 476 -18.35 9.39 -0.23
CA LEU A 476 -19.53 10.20 -0.54
C LEU A 476 -20.81 9.41 -0.21
N SER A 477 -21.70 9.99 0.58
CA SER A 477 -23.00 9.37 0.87
C SER A 477 -23.81 9.11 -0.39
N ALA A 478 -24.67 8.09 -0.40
CA ALA A 478 -25.47 7.70 -1.55
C ALA A 478 -26.40 8.84 -2.07
N ASP A 479 -26.80 9.77 -1.19
CA ASP A 479 -27.56 10.96 -1.54
C ASP A 479 -26.71 12.16 -1.96
N GLY A 480 -25.36 12.01 -1.97
CA GLY A 480 -24.39 13.02 -2.38
C GLY A 480 -24.25 14.22 -1.46
N ARG A 481 -24.88 14.22 -0.28
CA ARG A 481 -24.91 15.38 0.63
C ARG A 481 -23.74 15.46 1.57
N TRP A 482 -23.09 14.33 1.88
CA TRP A 482 -22.07 14.24 2.89
C TRP A 482 -20.85 13.46 2.39
N PHE A 483 -19.66 13.96 2.70
CA PHE A 483 -18.46 13.14 2.75
C PHE A 483 -18.24 12.63 4.18
N TYR A 484 -17.99 11.35 4.30
CA TYR A 484 -17.45 10.73 5.49
C TYR A 484 -15.95 10.52 5.26
N VAL A 485 -15.15 10.78 6.29
CA VAL A 485 -13.68 10.70 6.19
C VAL A 485 -13.10 10.11 7.47
N LEU A 486 -12.01 9.40 7.36
CA LEU A 486 -11.13 9.10 8.49
C LEU A 486 -10.32 10.36 8.79
N CYS A 487 -10.22 10.75 10.07
CA CYS A 487 -9.62 12.04 10.41
C CYS A 487 -8.98 12.01 11.80
N ASN A 488 -7.83 12.67 11.94
CA ASN A 488 -7.09 12.81 13.18
C ASN A 488 -7.20 14.21 13.83
N ALA A 489 -8.31 14.94 13.57
CA ALA A 489 -8.53 16.29 14.09
C ALA A 489 -8.57 16.42 15.63
N GLY A 490 -8.80 15.31 16.35
CA GLY A 490 -8.78 15.28 17.83
C GLY A 490 -7.37 15.39 18.41
N ALA A 491 -6.47 14.61 17.85
CA ALA A 491 -5.02 14.59 18.13
C ALA A 491 -4.34 13.80 16.99
N PRO A 492 -3.08 14.07 16.66
CA PRO A 492 -2.40 13.39 15.55
C PRO A 492 -2.41 11.86 15.64
N TYR A 493 -2.48 11.33 16.85
CA TYR A 493 -2.47 9.90 17.18
C TYR A 493 -3.85 9.27 17.39
N SER A 494 -4.95 10.02 17.17
CA SER A 494 -6.33 9.60 17.44
C SER A 494 -7.17 9.73 16.18
N TYR A 495 -7.72 8.62 15.69
CA TYR A 495 -8.49 8.55 14.44
C TYR A 495 -9.95 8.21 14.70
N ASP A 496 -10.84 8.97 14.06
CA ASP A 496 -12.28 8.78 14.10
C ASP A 496 -12.94 9.06 12.75
N VAL A 497 -14.18 8.61 12.58
CA VAL A 497 -15.01 9.05 11.46
C VAL A 497 -15.50 10.47 11.72
N TYR A 498 -15.30 11.32 10.74
CA TYR A 498 -15.92 12.65 10.65
C TYR A 498 -16.76 12.73 9.38
N ARG A 499 -17.66 13.70 9.32
CA ARG A 499 -18.38 14.04 8.08
C ARG A 499 -18.41 15.53 7.85
N VAL A 500 -18.47 15.91 6.57
CA VAL A 500 -18.59 17.29 6.11
C VAL A 500 -19.60 17.37 4.99
N PRO A 501 -20.45 18.42 4.89
CA PRO A 501 -21.35 18.58 3.74
C PRO A 501 -20.56 18.70 2.44
N SER A 502 -21.02 18.03 1.37
CA SER A 502 -20.36 18.07 0.05
C SER A 502 -20.34 19.48 -0.59
N GLY A 503 -21.20 20.37 -0.16
CA GLY A 503 -21.19 21.78 -0.55
C GLY A 503 -20.42 22.71 0.39
N GLY A 504 -19.67 22.16 1.34
CA GLY A 504 -18.96 22.92 2.36
C GLY A 504 -19.77 23.13 3.66
N GLY A 505 -19.07 23.35 4.77
CA GLY A 505 -19.68 23.55 6.08
C GLY A 505 -18.80 23.04 7.22
N LYS A 506 -19.41 22.81 8.38
CA LYS A 506 -18.67 22.39 9.56
C LYS A 506 -18.34 20.89 9.51
N LEU A 507 -17.07 20.54 9.73
CA LEU A 507 -16.62 19.19 9.98
C LEU A 507 -17.21 18.68 11.32
N GLN A 508 -17.87 17.52 11.31
CA GLN A 508 -18.57 16.93 12.45
C GLN A 508 -17.94 15.58 12.80
N ARG A 509 -17.51 15.41 14.04
CA ARG A 509 -17.04 14.10 14.56
C ARG A 509 -18.25 13.16 14.75
N ILE A 510 -18.18 11.98 14.17
CA ILE A 510 -19.26 10.97 14.20
C ILE A 510 -18.94 9.88 15.23
N SER A 511 -17.72 9.36 15.24
CA SER A 511 -17.27 8.37 16.22
C SER A 511 -16.46 9.00 17.36
N ARG A 512 -16.28 8.24 18.45
CA ARG A 512 -15.40 8.58 19.58
C ARG A 512 -14.68 7.32 20.05
N LEU A 513 -14.13 6.59 19.08
CA LEU A 513 -13.42 5.32 19.30
C LEU A 513 -11.92 5.52 19.44
N GLU A 514 -11.40 6.66 18.94
CA GLU A 514 -9.99 7.11 19.01
C GLU A 514 -9.00 6.18 18.31
N GLY A 515 -9.34 4.92 18.10
CA GLY A 515 -8.57 3.88 17.42
C GLY A 515 -9.30 3.30 16.22
N LEU A 516 -10.00 4.12 15.42
CA LEU A 516 -10.66 3.65 14.21
C LEU A 516 -9.64 3.17 13.18
N GLU A 517 -9.87 1.98 12.61
CA GLU A 517 -9.05 1.40 11.54
C GLU A 517 -9.66 1.69 10.16
N ASN A 518 -10.97 1.41 10.01
CA ASN A 518 -11.68 1.55 8.75
C ASN A 518 -13.19 1.73 8.99
N PHE A 519 -13.92 2.22 8.00
CA PHE A 519 -15.37 2.33 8.04
C PHE A 519 -16.02 2.06 6.67
N ALA A 520 -17.26 1.61 6.68
CA ALA A 520 -18.08 1.46 5.49
C ALA A 520 -19.51 1.96 5.74
N LEU A 521 -20.02 2.84 4.87
CA LEU A 521 -21.43 3.24 4.88
C LEU A 521 -22.32 2.08 4.40
N ASP A 522 -23.46 1.88 5.03
CA ASP A 522 -24.49 1.01 4.45
C ASP A 522 -25.14 1.72 3.24
N GLN A 523 -25.78 0.94 2.36
CA GLN A 523 -26.42 1.47 1.17
C GLN A 523 -27.47 2.56 1.47
N SER A 524 -28.10 2.50 2.65
CA SER A 524 -29.09 3.51 3.07
C SER A 524 -28.45 4.84 3.52
N GLY A 525 -27.12 4.86 3.74
CA GLY A 525 -26.40 6.01 4.30
C GLY A 525 -26.72 6.31 5.76
N LYS A 526 -27.36 5.38 6.48
CA LYS A 526 -27.80 5.58 7.86
C LYS A 526 -26.92 4.94 8.92
N ARG A 527 -26.09 3.97 8.54
CA ARG A 527 -25.24 3.23 9.45
C ARG A 527 -23.82 3.14 8.91
N LEU A 528 -22.87 3.11 9.82
CA LEU A 528 -21.47 2.82 9.58
C LEU A 528 -21.15 1.46 10.19
N LEU A 529 -20.55 0.58 9.41
CA LEU A 529 -19.80 -0.57 9.88
C LEU A 529 -18.39 -0.09 10.09
N VAL A 530 -17.83 -0.29 11.28
CA VAL A 530 -16.48 0.16 11.59
C VAL A 530 -15.64 -0.97 12.14
N THR A 531 -14.37 -1.01 11.76
CA THR A 531 -13.34 -1.74 12.47
C THR A 531 -12.55 -0.76 13.32
N HIS A 532 -12.39 -1.09 14.59
CA HIS A 532 -11.65 -0.26 15.53
C HIS A 532 -10.81 -1.12 16.46
N SER A 533 -9.79 -0.53 17.04
CA SER A 533 -8.86 -1.21 17.92
C SER A 533 -8.44 -0.31 19.09
N THR A 534 -7.68 -0.86 20.01
CA THR A 534 -6.98 -0.09 21.04
C THR A 534 -5.56 -0.59 21.16
N PRO A 535 -4.65 0.03 21.91
CA PRO A 535 -3.28 -0.44 22.00
C PRO A 535 -3.10 -1.93 22.33
N TYR A 536 -4.06 -2.54 23.04
CA TYR A 536 -4.01 -3.96 23.39
C TYR A 536 -5.25 -4.76 22.96
N VAL A 537 -6.05 -4.23 22.07
CA VAL A 537 -7.19 -4.95 21.50
C VAL A 537 -7.07 -4.85 19.99
N GLY A 538 -6.73 -5.93 19.33
CA GLY A 538 -6.74 -5.99 17.87
C GLY A 538 -8.10 -5.65 17.27
N ALA A 539 -8.17 -5.35 15.99
CA ALA A 539 -9.36 -4.86 15.30
C ALA A 539 -10.62 -5.66 15.66
N GLN A 540 -11.65 -4.95 16.08
CA GLN A 540 -12.99 -5.44 16.41
C GLN A 540 -14.03 -4.72 15.56
N LEU A 541 -15.19 -5.30 15.45
CA LEU A 541 -16.28 -4.83 14.60
C LEU A 541 -17.38 -4.16 15.42
N ALA A 542 -17.81 -2.99 15.01
CA ALA A 542 -18.95 -2.29 15.59
C ALA A 542 -19.85 -1.63 14.53
N VAL A 543 -21.08 -1.28 14.93
CA VAL A 543 -22.02 -0.52 14.11
C VAL A 543 -22.40 0.77 14.82
N LEU A 544 -22.35 1.88 14.08
CA LEU A 544 -22.75 3.21 14.54
C LEU A 544 -23.86 3.78 13.66
N ALA A 545 -24.62 4.74 14.20
CA ALA A 545 -25.48 5.60 13.38
C ALA A 545 -24.59 6.60 12.59
N ALA A 546 -24.84 6.75 11.30
CA ALA A 546 -24.05 7.62 10.42
C ALA A 546 -24.20 9.12 10.74
N ASP A 547 -25.20 9.50 11.55
CA ASP A 547 -25.38 10.86 12.05
C ASP A 547 -24.64 11.12 13.38
N GLY A 548 -24.01 10.10 13.96
CA GLY A 548 -23.31 10.16 15.23
C GLY A 548 -24.23 10.06 16.46
N SER A 549 -25.50 9.72 16.27
CA SER A 549 -26.43 9.54 17.39
C SER A 549 -26.24 8.17 18.05
N GLY A 550 -26.41 8.12 19.36
CA GLY A 550 -26.31 6.88 20.16
C GLY A 550 -24.86 6.42 20.41
N ALA A 551 -24.74 5.30 21.10
CA ALA A 551 -23.45 4.64 21.36
C ALA A 551 -23.14 3.60 20.28
N PRO A 552 -21.85 3.32 19.98
CA PRO A 552 -21.47 2.19 19.16
C PRO A 552 -22.01 0.87 19.70
N ARG A 553 -22.47 0.01 18.81
CA ARG A 553 -22.85 -1.35 19.15
C ARG A 553 -21.74 -2.29 18.75
N GLU A 554 -20.99 -2.78 19.74
CA GLU A 554 -19.96 -3.79 19.54
C GLU A 554 -20.55 -5.10 19.01
N LEU A 555 -19.91 -5.70 18.03
CA LEU A 555 -20.32 -6.94 17.40
C LEU A 555 -19.39 -8.10 17.76
N THR A 556 -18.10 -7.83 17.99
CA THR A 556 -17.08 -8.86 18.23
C THR A 556 -16.22 -8.55 19.44
N ASP A 557 -15.67 -9.58 20.06
CA ASP A 557 -14.50 -9.56 20.95
C ASP A 557 -13.76 -10.90 20.77
N THR A 558 -12.81 -10.88 19.86
CA THR A 558 -12.08 -12.09 19.41
C THR A 558 -10.94 -12.50 20.34
N ARG A 559 -10.63 -11.69 21.36
CA ARG A 559 -9.53 -11.95 22.29
C ARG A 559 -9.76 -13.23 23.08
N THR A 560 -8.71 -14.02 23.25
CA THR A 560 -8.76 -15.21 24.12
C THR A 560 -8.85 -14.85 25.61
N ALA A 561 -9.36 -15.78 26.44
CA ALA A 561 -9.36 -15.61 27.88
C ALA A 561 -7.94 -15.47 28.45
N GLN A 562 -6.96 -16.17 27.87
CA GLN A 562 -5.55 -16.08 28.24
C GLN A 562 -5.01 -14.66 28.00
N TYR A 563 -5.25 -14.07 26.81
CA TYR A 563 -4.79 -12.71 26.52
C TYR A 563 -5.40 -11.67 27.45
N LYS A 564 -6.68 -11.83 27.78
CA LYS A 564 -7.42 -10.98 28.73
C LYS A 564 -6.90 -11.07 30.16
N SER A 565 -6.20 -12.15 30.54
CA SER A 565 -5.67 -12.32 31.89
C SER A 565 -4.38 -11.54 32.16
N TYR A 566 -3.71 -11.00 31.12
CA TYR A 566 -2.53 -10.18 31.31
C TYR A 566 -2.85 -8.74 31.68
N SER A 567 -2.07 -8.18 32.59
CA SER A 567 -2.13 -6.76 32.96
C SER A 567 -1.18 -5.95 32.09
N TRP A 568 -1.72 -5.33 31.05
CA TRP A 568 -0.96 -4.54 30.10
C TRP A 568 -0.62 -3.14 30.63
N ILE A 569 0.63 -2.71 30.43
CA ILE A 569 1.08 -1.36 30.77
C ILE A 569 0.62 -0.43 29.65
N GLN A 570 -0.35 0.44 29.96
CA GLN A 570 -0.79 1.46 29.02
C GLN A 570 0.33 2.50 28.84
N PRO A 571 0.77 2.76 27.60
CA PRO A 571 1.77 3.79 27.36
C PRO A 571 1.22 5.18 27.63
N GLU A 572 2.07 6.00 28.23
CA GLU A 572 1.80 7.43 28.33
C GLU A 572 2.23 8.12 27.02
N ILE A 573 1.33 8.85 26.35
CA ILE A 573 1.70 9.67 25.19
C ILE A 573 2.22 11.00 25.68
N VAL A 574 3.47 11.31 25.34
CA VAL A 574 4.16 12.54 25.76
C VAL A 574 4.51 13.40 24.55
N LYS A 575 4.71 14.70 24.82
CA LYS A 575 5.21 15.69 23.87
C LYS A 575 6.64 16.03 24.25
N ILE A 576 7.59 15.74 23.40
CA ILE A 576 9.00 16.06 23.57
C ILE A 576 9.30 17.33 22.77
N PRO A 577 9.67 18.45 23.43
CA PRO A 577 10.09 19.65 22.72
C PRO A 577 11.34 19.36 21.88
N SER A 578 11.32 19.71 20.61
CA SER A 578 12.54 19.60 19.79
C SER A 578 13.52 20.71 20.12
N THR A 579 14.82 20.40 20.03
CA THR A 579 15.91 21.38 20.09
C THR A 579 16.38 21.80 18.70
N HIS A 580 15.81 21.23 17.64
CA HIS A 580 16.23 21.41 16.25
C HIS A 580 15.19 22.13 15.38
N PHE A 581 13.93 22.18 15.82
CA PHE A 581 12.85 22.90 15.12
C PHE A 581 11.80 23.42 16.12
N ASP A 582 10.98 24.37 15.70
CA ASP A 582 9.89 24.90 16.53
C ASP A 582 8.69 23.93 16.50
N GLY A 583 8.69 22.95 17.40
CA GLY A 583 7.64 21.96 17.48
C GLY A 583 7.87 20.89 18.53
N VAL A 584 7.05 19.85 18.48
CA VAL A 584 7.07 18.74 19.43
C VAL A 584 7.06 17.40 18.70
N ILE A 585 7.77 16.43 19.27
CA ILE A 585 7.82 15.04 18.85
C ILE A 585 6.88 14.26 19.76
N TYR A 586 5.99 13.47 19.20
CA TYR A 586 5.11 12.61 20.00
C TYR A 586 5.78 11.26 20.25
N ALA A 587 5.63 10.74 21.49
CA ALA A 587 6.19 9.46 21.88
C ALA A 587 5.30 8.72 22.88
N LYS A 588 5.34 7.40 22.84
CA LYS A 588 4.82 6.48 23.86
C LYS A 588 5.91 6.17 24.87
N VAL A 589 5.64 6.35 26.16
CA VAL A 589 6.56 5.99 27.25
C VAL A 589 5.98 4.81 28.02
N TYR A 590 6.74 3.75 28.12
CA TYR A 590 6.42 2.58 28.94
C TYR A 590 7.30 2.60 30.18
N ARG A 591 6.69 2.66 31.36
CA ARG A 591 7.39 2.70 32.65
C ARG A 591 6.54 2.09 33.75
N ALA A 592 7.19 1.56 34.77
CA ALA A 592 6.49 1.07 35.96
C ALA A 592 5.74 2.24 36.65
N PRO A 593 4.55 1.99 37.22
CA PRO A 593 3.83 3.00 38.01
C PRO A 593 4.72 3.62 39.10
N ALA A 594 4.54 4.92 39.35
CA ALA A 594 5.39 5.66 40.29
C ALA A 594 5.40 5.06 41.73
N ALA A 595 4.30 4.46 42.15
CA ALA A 595 4.17 3.80 43.45
C ALA A 595 5.03 2.54 43.65
N SER A 596 5.45 1.90 42.53
CA SER A 596 6.28 0.69 42.53
C SER A 596 7.76 0.95 42.26
N ALA A 597 8.15 2.21 42.06
CA ALA A 597 9.51 2.60 41.71
C ALA A 597 10.33 2.87 42.97
N PRO A 598 11.56 2.25 43.14
CA PRO A 598 12.43 2.66 44.22
C PRO A 598 12.84 4.13 44.09
N PRO A 599 12.78 4.95 45.16
CA PRO A 599 13.25 6.32 45.09
C PRO A 599 14.75 6.36 44.84
N ALA A 600 15.19 7.19 43.91
CA ALA A 600 16.56 7.65 43.70
C ALA A 600 17.51 6.84 42.79
N ALA A 601 17.21 5.64 42.29
CA ALA A 601 18.10 4.96 41.33
C ALA A 601 17.74 5.33 39.88
N ARG A 602 18.70 5.87 39.13
CA ARG A 602 18.55 6.06 37.68
C ARG A 602 18.46 4.73 36.97
N ARG A 603 17.52 4.57 36.04
CA ARG A 603 17.18 3.31 35.36
C ARG A 603 17.84 3.21 33.98
N PRO A 604 18.08 1.99 33.47
CA PRO A 604 18.37 1.78 32.08
C PRO A 604 17.12 2.12 31.23
N ALA A 605 17.36 2.52 29.99
CA ALA A 605 16.28 2.72 29.02
C ALA A 605 16.58 2.11 27.66
N VAL A 606 15.52 1.90 26.87
CA VAL A 606 15.60 1.48 25.49
C VAL A 606 14.76 2.42 24.64
N ILE A 607 15.31 2.90 23.54
CA ILE A 607 14.59 3.61 22.51
C ILE A 607 14.25 2.62 21.40
N PHE A 608 12.97 2.44 21.13
CA PHE A 608 12.48 1.72 19.97
C PHE A 608 12.26 2.69 18.80
N VAL A 609 12.69 2.26 17.61
CA VAL A 609 12.56 3.04 16.38
C VAL A 609 11.75 2.21 15.39
N HIS A 610 10.56 2.68 15.03
CA HIS A 610 9.71 1.96 14.08
C HIS A 610 10.31 1.92 12.66
N GLY A 611 9.89 0.95 11.85
CA GLY A 611 10.28 0.81 10.46
C GLY A 611 9.44 1.66 9.53
N ALA A 612 9.68 1.54 8.21
CA ALA A 612 8.99 2.28 7.16
C ALA A 612 8.80 3.76 7.55
N GLY A 613 9.80 4.61 7.29
CA GLY A 613 9.86 5.98 7.81
C GLY A 613 8.56 6.78 7.69
N TYR A 614 7.68 6.39 6.77
CA TYR A 614 6.35 6.94 6.53
C TYR A 614 5.22 6.30 7.38
N MET A 615 5.50 5.37 8.29
CA MET A 615 4.51 4.83 9.22
C MET A 615 4.29 5.77 10.39
N GLN A 616 3.19 5.56 11.11
CA GLN A 616 2.90 6.16 12.40
C GLN A 616 2.79 5.06 13.44
N ASN A 617 3.55 5.12 14.53
CA ASN A 617 3.48 4.14 15.60
C ASN A 617 2.94 4.70 16.92
N VAL A 618 3.02 6.00 17.13
CA VAL A 618 2.35 6.69 18.24
C VAL A 618 0.87 6.89 17.91
N VAL A 619 0.09 5.83 18.10
CA VAL A 619 -1.35 5.81 17.80
C VAL A 619 -2.12 5.13 18.94
N LEU A 620 -3.42 5.42 19.05
CA LEU A 620 -4.35 4.77 19.97
C LEU A 620 -4.96 3.48 19.37
N ARG A 621 -4.55 3.11 18.18
CA ARG A 621 -4.87 1.83 17.53
C ARG A 621 -3.99 0.70 18.01
N PHE A 622 -4.34 -0.55 17.68
CA PHE A 622 -3.48 -1.72 17.84
C PHE A 622 -2.28 -1.56 16.92
N PRO A 623 -1.02 -1.59 17.45
CA PRO A 623 0.13 -1.26 16.65
C PRO A 623 0.49 -2.42 15.70
N TYR A 624 1.04 -2.08 14.53
CA TYR A 624 1.70 -3.04 13.67
C TYR A 624 2.80 -3.80 14.45
N TYR A 625 3.53 -3.09 15.29
CA TYR A 625 4.60 -3.60 16.15
C TYR A 625 4.06 -4.12 17.49
N PHE A 626 3.04 -5.00 17.45
CA PHE A 626 2.41 -5.53 18.66
C PHE A 626 3.33 -6.44 19.48
N ARG A 627 4.27 -7.19 18.83
CA ARG A 627 5.28 -7.98 19.54
C ARG A 627 6.26 -7.08 20.26
N GLU A 628 6.73 -6.04 19.60
CA GLU A 628 7.57 -4.99 20.17
C GLU A 628 6.87 -4.32 21.33
N GLN A 629 5.61 -3.95 21.21
CA GLN A 629 4.82 -3.38 22.31
C GLN A 629 4.74 -4.33 23.51
N MET A 630 4.55 -5.63 23.29
CA MET A 630 4.61 -6.62 24.36
C MET A 630 6.03 -6.78 24.94
N PHE A 631 7.05 -6.70 24.11
CA PHE A 631 8.44 -6.69 24.55
C PHE A 631 8.77 -5.43 25.37
N HIS A 632 8.18 -4.28 25.07
CA HIS A 632 8.28 -3.08 25.92
C HIS A 632 7.70 -3.33 27.31
N ASN A 633 6.56 -4.03 27.42
CA ASN A 633 6.02 -4.48 28.73
C ASN A 633 6.99 -5.40 29.46
N PHE A 634 7.58 -6.37 28.76
CA PHE A 634 8.59 -7.27 29.31
C PHE A 634 9.83 -6.50 29.83
N LEU A 635 10.37 -5.55 29.06
CA LEU A 635 11.49 -4.73 29.49
C LEU A 635 11.16 -3.91 30.74
N VAL A 636 9.94 -3.33 30.82
CA VAL A 636 9.50 -2.60 32.01
C VAL A 636 9.42 -3.51 33.24
N GLN A 637 8.94 -4.75 33.10
CA GLN A 637 8.94 -5.74 34.18
C GLN A 637 10.36 -6.07 34.64
N HIS A 638 11.37 -5.90 33.78
CA HIS A 638 12.78 -6.08 34.05
C HIS A 638 13.53 -4.80 34.46
N GLY A 639 12.78 -3.71 34.75
CA GLY A 639 13.30 -2.47 35.32
C GLY A 639 13.76 -1.41 34.32
N TYR A 640 13.51 -1.59 33.04
CA TYR A 640 13.79 -0.61 32.01
C TYR A 640 12.68 0.47 31.91
N VAL A 641 13.01 1.60 31.32
CA VAL A 641 12.07 2.53 30.72
C VAL A 641 12.15 2.38 29.20
N VAL A 642 11.04 2.39 28.49
CA VAL A 642 11.05 2.30 27.03
C VAL A 642 10.40 3.54 26.43
N LEU A 643 11.04 4.11 25.41
CA LEU A 643 10.54 5.20 24.58
C LEU A 643 10.32 4.69 23.16
N ASP A 644 9.13 4.93 22.64
CA ASP A 644 8.71 4.58 21.29
C ASP A 644 8.14 5.86 20.66
N MET A 645 8.77 6.38 19.62
CA MET A 645 8.52 7.74 19.17
C MET A 645 8.32 7.83 17.64
N ASP A 646 7.45 8.76 17.23
CA ASP A 646 7.27 9.16 15.84
C ASP A 646 8.25 10.30 15.51
N TYR A 647 9.36 9.94 14.90
CA TYR A 647 10.38 10.88 14.42
C TYR A 647 9.94 11.57 13.13
N ARG A 648 10.63 12.64 12.72
CA ARG A 648 10.39 13.30 11.41
C ARG A 648 10.52 12.29 10.29
N ALA A 649 9.59 12.24 9.39
CA ALA A 649 9.19 11.34 8.33
C ALA A 649 7.91 10.57 8.62
N SER A 650 7.56 10.32 9.89
CA SER A 650 6.36 9.56 10.28
C SER A 650 5.08 10.22 9.76
N ALA A 651 4.07 9.39 9.41
CA ALA A 651 2.76 9.85 8.95
C ALA A 651 1.92 10.47 10.08
N GLY A 652 0.87 11.20 9.72
CA GLY A 652 -0.11 11.75 10.65
C GLY A 652 0.18 13.18 11.11
N TYR A 653 1.30 13.76 10.70
CA TYR A 653 1.79 15.07 11.16
C TYR A 653 1.90 16.12 10.04
N GLY A 654 1.43 15.80 8.84
CA GLY A 654 1.43 16.67 7.67
C GLY A 654 2.68 16.55 6.80
N ARG A 655 2.59 17.21 5.64
CA ARG A 655 3.59 17.17 4.56
C ARG A 655 4.99 17.58 5.03
N ASP A 656 5.12 18.70 5.73
CA ASP A 656 6.43 19.26 6.10
C ASP A 656 7.18 18.37 7.10
N TRP A 657 6.45 17.65 7.96
CA TRP A 657 7.00 16.63 8.84
C TRP A 657 7.51 15.42 8.04
N ARG A 658 6.71 14.94 7.09
CA ARG A 658 7.05 13.81 6.22
C ARG A 658 8.27 14.13 5.35
N THR A 659 8.31 15.31 4.75
CA THR A 659 9.35 15.69 3.79
C THR A 659 10.65 16.22 4.41
N ALA A 660 10.73 16.34 5.73
CA ALA A 660 11.93 16.81 6.44
C ALA A 660 13.20 16.01 6.11
N ILE A 661 13.05 14.73 5.72
CA ILE A 661 14.15 13.81 5.38
C ILE A 661 14.61 13.92 3.92
N TYR A 662 14.01 14.80 3.12
CA TYR A 662 14.36 14.94 1.71
C TYR A 662 15.85 15.18 1.52
N ARG A 663 16.52 14.30 0.73
CA ARG A 663 17.94 14.30 0.45
C ARG A 663 18.87 14.11 1.65
N GLN A 664 18.34 13.73 2.82
CA GLN A 664 19.10 13.64 4.08
C GLN A 664 18.48 12.62 5.07
N MET A 665 18.05 11.46 4.59
CA MET A 665 17.54 10.40 5.45
C MET A 665 18.54 10.06 6.56
N GLY A 666 18.07 9.85 7.78
CA GLY A 666 18.88 9.54 8.96
C GLY A 666 19.52 10.75 9.65
N HIS A 667 19.24 11.99 9.23
CA HIS A 667 19.73 13.20 9.89
C HIS A 667 18.68 13.81 10.81
N PRO A 668 17.52 14.30 10.33
CA PRO A 668 16.48 14.85 11.19
C PRO A 668 15.97 13.83 12.21
N GLU A 669 15.84 12.57 11.81
CA GLU A 669 15.38 11.50 12.69
C GLU A 669 16.36 11.24 13.83
N LEU A 670 17.67 11.29 13.57
CA LEU A 670 18.69 11.16 14.60
C LEU A 670 18.63 12.32 15.61
N GLU A 671 18.42 13.55 15.13
CA GLU A 671 18.20 14.70 16.00
C GLU A 671 17.01 14.48 16.94
N ASP A 672 15.90 13.96 16.40
CA ASP A 672 14.70 13.63 17.17
C ASP A 672 14.95 12.53 18.21
N LEU A 673 15.72 11.49 17.85
CA LEU A 673 16.12 10.42 18.78
C LEU A 673 17.00 10.94 19.92
N LEU A 674 17.90 11.88 19.66
CA LEU A 674 18.74 12.51 20.69
C LEU A 674 17.90 13.41 21.62
N ASP A 675 16.91 14.14 21.10
CA ASP A 675 15.93 14.86 21.91
C ASP A 675 15.11 13.90 22.78
N GLY A 676 14.71 12.74 22.26
CA GLY A 676 14.08 11.66 23.02
C GLY A 676 14.94 11.14 24.18
N LYS A 677 16.24 10.88 23.93
CA LYS A 677 17.20 10.48 24.96
C LYS A 677 17.36 11.56 26.04
N LYS A 678 17.47 12.82 25.65
CA LYS A 678 17.54 13.95 26.58
C LYS A 678 16.30 14.01 27.46
N TRP A 679 15.10 13.88 26.87
CA TRP A 679 13.84 13.86 27.61
C TRP A 679 13.79 12.71 28.64
N LEU A 680 14.22 11.48 28.27
CA LEU A 680 14.30 10.33 29.15
C LEU A 680 15.17 10.63 30.39
N THR A 681 16.33 11.27 30.16
CA THR A 681 17.28 11.63 31.21
C THR A 681 16.73 12.67 32.18
N GLU A 682 16.04 13.68 31.64
CA GLU A 682 15.53 14.81 32.41
C GLU A 682 14.18 14.54 33.08
N ARG A 683 13.31 13.71 32.48
CA ARG A 683 11.90 13.55 32.88
C ARG A 683 11.53 12.13 33.31
N ALA A 684 12.32 11.11 33.00
CA ALA A 684 12.00 9.72 33.31
C ALA A 684 13.01 9.02 34.24
N ALA A 685 13.90 9.78 34.88
CA ALA A 685 14.94 9.29 35.78
C ALA A 685 15.85 8.21 35.17
N VAL A 686 16.23 8.38 33.90
CA VAL A 686 17.09 7.46 33.14
C VAL A 686 18.56 7.87 33.32
N ASP A 687 19.46 6.88 33.42
CA ASP A 687 20.92 7.10 33.34
C ASP A 687 21.31 7.32 31.86
N PRO A 688 21.85 8.49 31.47
CA PRO A 688 22.22 8.77 30.08
C PRO A 688 23.27 7.82 29.50
N ARG A 689 24.02 7.11 30.32
CA ARG A 689 25.05 6.13 29.92
C ARG A 689 24.46 4.73 29.71
N ARG A 690 23.20 4.52 30.05
CA ARG A 690 22.53 3.21 30.05
C ARG A 690 21.29 3.23 29.15
N VAL A 691 21.43 3.82 27.95
CA VAL A 691 20.39 3.91 26.95
C VAL A 691 20.78 3.04 25.75
N GLY A 692 19.96 2.04 25.44
CA GLY A 692 20.07 1.22 24.24
C GLY A 692 19.09 1.69 23.15
N ILE A 693 19.31 1.24 21.91
CA ILE A 693 18.47 1.55 20.76
C ILE A 693 18.22 0.28 19.93
N TYR A 694 17.02 0.09 19.43
CA TYR A 694 16.74 -0.97 18.47
C TYR A 694 15.57 -0.64 17.57
N GLY A 695 15.54 -1.29 16.40
CA GLY A 695 14.44 -1.20 15.47
C GLY A 695 14.65 -2.05 14.23
N GLY A 696 13.58 -2.26 13.46
CA GLY A 696 13.59 -3.08 12.25
C GLY A 696 13.44 -2.25 10.98
N SER A 697 14.00 -2.73 9.85
CA SER A 697 13.87 -2.06 8.55
C SER A 697 14.45 -0.64 8.60
N TYR A 698 13.64 0.38 8.35
CA TYR A 698 14.03 1.77 8.57
C TYR A 698 14.50 2.05 10.01
N GLY A 699 13.88 1.41 11.02
CA GLY A 699 14.33 1.50 12.41
C GLY A 699 15.71 0.86 12.63
N GLY A 700 16.04 -0.20 11.89
CA GLY A 700 17.38 -0.78 11.82
C GLY A 700 18.38 0.15 11.16
N PHE A 701 18.01 0.77 10.06
CA PHE A 701 18.77 1.85 9.41
C PHE A 701 19.06 2.99 10.41
N MET A 702 18.07 3.44 11.13
CA MET A 702 18.22 4.51 12.13
C MET A 702 19.08 4.09 13.30
N THR A 703 18.99 2.82 13.74
CA THR A 703 19.90 2.26 14.75
C THR A 703 21.35 2.34 14.28
N LEU A 704 21.64 1.99 13.02
CA LEU A 704 22.99 2.12 12.44
C LEU A 704 23.41 3.60 12.36
N MET A 705 22.56 4.49 11.88
CA MET A 705 22.85 5.93 11.83
C MET A 705 23.15 6.50 13.22
N ALA A 706 22.41 6.07 14.25
CA ALA A 706 22.64 6.49 15.64
C ALA A 706 24.02 6.05 16.15
N LEU A 707 24.39 4.77 15.97
CA LEU A 707 25.70 4.25 16.43
C LEU A 707 26.89 4.78 15.63
N PHE A 708 26.70 5.05 14.33
CA PHE A 708 27.81 5.48 13.47
C PHE A 708 28.04 6.99 13.50
N ARG A 709 26.99 7.80 13.67
CA ARG A 709 27.08 9.27 13.62
C ARG A 709 27.03 9.95 14.98
N ALA A 710 26.52 9.26 16.00
CA ALA A 710 26.51 9.72 17.39
C ALA A 710 27.20 8.70 18.31
N PRO A 711 28.50 8.35 18.06
CA PRO A 711 29.20 7.33 18.81
C PRO A 711 29.33 7.68 20.30
N GLY A 712 29.01 6.72 21.18
CA GLY A 712 28.98 6.89 22.63
C GLY A 712 27.69 7.48 23.20
N GLU A 713 26.73 7.89 22.35
CA GLU A 713 25.41 8.33 22.83
C GLU A 713 24.54 7.13 23.26
N PHE A 714 24.69 5.98 22.65
CA PHE A 714 23.97 4.77 22.98
C PHE A 714 24.93 3.69 23.46
N ALA A 715 24.57 3.00 24.53
CA ALA A 715 25.44 1.99 25.13
C ALA A 715 25.45 0.66 24.33
N ALA A 716 24.44 0.40 23.53
CA ALA A 716 24.36 -0.71 22.59
C ALA A 716 23.20 -0.50 21.60
N GLY A 717 23.28 -1.16 20.43
CA GLY A 717 22.18 -1.13 19.46
C GLY A 717 21.93 -2.46 18.77
N ALA A 718 20.65 -2.75 18.46
CA ALA A 718 20.25 -3.90 17.66
C ALA A 718 19.53 -3.44 16.39
N ALA A 719 20.16 -3.62 15.25
CA ALA A 719 19.66 -3.28 13.92
C ALA A 719 19.06 -4.54 13.25
N LEU A 720 17.74 -4.56 13.09
CA LEU A 720 17.03 -5.71 12.54
C LEU A 720 16.72 -5.44 11.07
N ARG A 721 17.15 -6.35 10.17
CA ARG A 721 16.96 -6.23 8.72
C ARG A 721 17.15 -4.79 8.18
N PRO A 722 18.33 -4.17 8.46
CA PRO A 722 18.55 -2.76 8.23
C PRO A 722 18.90 -2.46 6.78
N VAL A 723 18.42 -1.33 6.24
CA VAL A 723 19.01 -0.73 5.04
C VAL A 723 20.37 -0.15 5.42
N THR A 724 21.42 -0.53 4.70
CA THR A 724 22.79 -0.06 4.94
C THR A 724 23.30 0.86 3.84
N ASP A 725 22.73 0.74 2.64
CA ASP A 725 23.07 1.51 1.46
C ASP A 725 21.83 1.72 0.59
N TRP A 726 21.34 2.95 0.52
CA TRP A 726 20.14 3.29 -0.25
C TRP A 726 20.29 3.07 -1.75
N MET A 727 21.51 2.92 -2.29
CA MET A 727 21.75 2.52 -3.67
C MET A 727 21.28 1.10 -3.99
N GLN A 728 21.04 0.27 -2.97
CA GLN A 728 20.60 -1.12 -3.12
C GLN A 728 19.06 -1.28 -2.99
N TYR A 729 18.36 -0.22 -2.60
CA TYR A 729 16.92 -0.30 -2.33
C TYR A 729 16.09 -0.11 -3.62
N ASP A 730 14.75 -0.17 -3.52
CA ASP A 730 13.85 -0.03 -4.65
C ASP A 730 13.80 1.41 -5.21
N HIS A 731 13.35 1.55 -6.46
CA HIS A 731 13.31 2.84 -7.14
C HIS A 731 12.20 3.76 -6.62
N ASN A 732 10.98 3.25 -6.47
CA ASN A 732 9.81 4.09 -6.21
C ASN A 732 9.91 4.84 -4.88
N TYR A 733 10.31 4.13 -3.82
CA TYR A 733 10.52 4.72 -2.52
C TYR A 733 11.76 5.64 -2.50
N THR A 734 12.89 5.12 -2.96
CA THR A 734 14.18 5.79 -2.75
C THR A 734 14.35 7.01 -3.64
N ALA A 735 13.97 6.92 -4.93
CA ALA A 735 14.07 8.04 -5.85
C ALA A 735 13.09 9.18 -5.55
N ALA A 736 11.98 8.90 -4.86
CA ALA A 736 11.09 9.96 -4.39
C ALA A 736 11.80 10.85 -3.34
N ILE A 737 12.47 10.22 -2.37
CA ILE A 737 13.08 10.92 -1.22
C ILE A 737 14.49 11.43 -1.53
N LEU A 738 15.32 10.64 -2.25
CA LEU A 738 16.72 10.98 -2.53
C LEU A 738 16.98 11.43 -3.98
N ASN A 739 15.92 11.51 -4.81
CA ASN A 739 15.98 11.65 -6.26
C ASN A 739 16.61 10.41 -6.93
N ASP A 740 16.71 10.41 -8.26
CA ASP A 740 17.43 9.37 -9.00
C ASP A 740 18.95 9.46 -8.70
N PRO A 741 19.64 8.33 -8.46
CA PRO A 741 21.07 8.36 -8.11
C PRO A 741 21.97 8.94 -9.20
N GLN A 742 21.53 8.93 -10.46
CA GLN A 742 22.26 9.62 -11.55
C GLN A 742 22.07 11.13 -11.51
N VAL A 743 21.07 11.63 -10.77
CA VAL A 743 20.77 13.06 -10.59
C VAL A 743 21.39 13.58 -9.31
N ASP A 744 21.29 12.82 -8.21
CA ASP A 744 21.64 13.27 -6.86
C ASP A 744 22.46 12.24 -6.05
N PRO A 745 23.66 11.86 -6.50
CA PRO A 745 24.52 10.92 -5.77
C PRO A 745 24.93 11.42 -4.38
N ILE A 746 24.97 12.75 -4.13
CA ILE A 746 25.29 13.31 -2.82
C ILE A 746 24.24 12.92 -1.78
N ALA A 747 22.96 12.88 -2.14
CA ALA A 747 21.89 12.49 -1.24
C ALA A 747 22.06 11.04 -0.76
N TYR A 748 22.49 10.14 -1.64
CA TYR A 748 22.75 8.72 -1.31
C TYR A 748 23.93 8.56 -0.35
N ALA A 749 25.06 9.18 -0.64
CA ALA A 749 26.24 9.13 0.23
C ALA A 749 25.95 9.73 1.61
N ARG A 750 25.15 10.80 1.67
CA ARG A 750 24.73 11.45 2.91
C ARG A 750 23.79 10.57 3.74
N SER A 751 22.98 9.74 3.09
CA SER A 751 21.91 8.98 3.74
C SER A 751 22.25 7.51 4.03
N SER A 752 23.33 6.96 3.48
CA SER A 752 23.67 5.54 3.60
C SER A 752 24.58 5.24 4.80
N PRO A 753 24.14 4.43 5.77
CA PRO A 753 24.94 4.10 6.98
C PRO A 753 26.35 3.57 6.68
N ILE A 754 26.53 2.80 5.60
CA ILE A 754 27.81 2.22 5.22
C ILE A 754 28.92 3.27 5.04
N GLU A 755 28.57 4.49 4.64
CA GLU A 755 29.49 5.63 4.51
C GLU A 755 29.99 6.13 5.89
N PHE A 756 29.23 5.89 6.94
CA PHE A 756 29.53 6.32 8.30
C PHE A 756 30.04 5.18 9.19
N ALA A 757 30.21 3.97 8.67
CA ALA A 757 30.59 2.76 9.42
C ALA A 757 31.88 2.92 10.24
N ALA A 758 32.80 3.82 9.82
CA ALA A 758 34.00 4.15 10.57
C ALA A 758 33.72 4.74 11.98
N GLY A 759 32.54 5.29 12.20
CA GLY A 759 32.10 5.86 13.47
C GLY A 759 31.72 4.83 14.52
N LEU A 760 31.50 3.55 14.19
CA LEU A 760 31.11 2.53 15.14
C LEU A 760 32.09 2.40 16.30
N ARG A 761 31.61 2.57 17.52
CA ARG A 761 32.34 2.38 18.78
C ARG A 761 31.59 1.51 19.79
N ASP A 762 30.29 1.45 19.65
CA ASP A 762 29.38 0.84 20.61
C ASP A 762 28.95 -0.56 20.13
N PRO A 763 28.62 -1.50 21.02
CA PRO A 763 28.18 -2.84 20.65
C PRO A 763 27.00 -2.84 19.69
N LEU A 764 27.14 -3.58 18.58
CA LEU A 764 26.13 -3.69 17.52
C LEU A 764 25.75 -5.15 17.29
N LEU A 765 24.46 -5.44 17.35
CA LEU A 765 23.84 -6.67 16.87
C LEU A 765 23.08 -6.39 15.58
N ILE A 766 23.33 -7.18 14.54
CA ILE A 766 22.56 -7.18 13.29
C ILE A 766 21.79 -8.50 13.20
N CYS A 767 20.47 -8.47 13.00
CA CYS A 767 19.62 -9.63 12.74
C CYS A 767 18.99 -9.48 11.35
N HIS A 768 19.06 -10.53 10.48
CA HIS A 768 18.54 -10.39 9.12
C HIS A 768 18.07 -11.72 8.54
N GLY A 769 16.89 -11.73 7.92
CA GLY A 769 16.38 -12.87 7.15
C GLY A 769 17.18 -13.06 5.87
N VAL A 770 17.66 -14.29 5.61
CA VAL A 770 18.50 -14.57 4.43
C VAL A 770 17.71 -14.49 3.13
N ILE A 771 16.39 -14.77 3.21
CA ILE A 771 15.48 -14.68 2.07
C ILE A 771 14.59 -13.43 2.12
N ASP A 772 15.13 -12.34 2.70
CA ASP A 772 14.48 -11.03 2.72
C ASP A 772 14.42 -10.45 1.30
N ASP A 773 13.21 -10.27 0.80
CA ASP A 773 12.90 -9.79 -0.54
C ASP A 773 12.59 -8.28 -0.59
N ASN A 774 12.60 -7.62 0.57
CA ASN A 774 12.41 -6.18 0.70
C ASN A 774 13.73 -5.45 0.94
N VAL A 775 14.40 -5.66 2.09
CA VAL A 775 15.78 -5.25 2.32
C VAL A 775 16.67 -6.46 2.13
N LEU A 776 17.39 -6.50 1.04
CA LEU A 776 18.13 -7.70 0.66
C LEU A 776 19.22 -8.03 1.68
N PHE A 777 19.38 -9.31 2.02
CA PHE A 777 20.40 -9.77 3.00
C PHE A 777 21.82 -9.34 2.64
N GLU A 778 22.10 -9.19 1.34
CA GLU A 778 23.39 -8.69 0.87
C GLU A 778 23.75 -7.30 1.40
N ASP A 779 22.77 -6.48 1.75
CA ASP A 779 22.96 -5.16 2.37
C ASP A 779 23.74 -5.30 3.70
N SER A 780 23.29 -6.22 4.56
CA SER A 780 24.00 -6.54 5.80
C SER A 780 25.38 -7.19 5.54
N MET A 781 25.52 -8.01 4.51
CA MET A 781 26.81 -8.62 4.17
C MET A 781 27.82 -7.57 3.70
N ARG A 782 27.40 -6.60 2.94
CA ARG A 782 28.26 -5.47 2.49
C ARG A 782 28.72 -4.63 3.68
N LEU A 783 27.81 -4.30 4.61
CA LEU A 783 28.17 -3.59 5.82
C LEU A 783 29.12 -4.42 6.68
N TYR A 784 28.87 -5.72 6.83
CA TYR A 784 29.70 -6.63 7.61
C TYR A 784 31.14 -6.65 7.08
N GLN A 785 31.32 -6.77 5.75
CA GLN A 785 32.63 -6.69 5.10
C GLN A 785 33.28 -5.32 5.35
N ARG A 786 32.51 -4.22 5.26
CA ARG A 786 33.04 -2.88 5.51
C ARG A 786 33.54 -2.70 6.95
N LEU A 787 32.83 -3.24 7.94
CA LEU A 787 33.25 -3.20 9.34
C LEU A 787 34.53 -4.01 9.60
N ILE A 788 34.70 -5.16 8.94
CA ILE A 788 35.95 -5.93 8.96
C ILE A 788 37.13 -5.10 8.43
N GLU A 789 36.99 -4.47 7.26
CA GLU A 789 38.02 -3.62 6.66
C GLU A 789 38.37 -2.41 7.52
N LEU A 790 37.40 -1.90 8.28
CA LEU A 790 37.58 -0.81 9.24
C LEU A 790 38.10 -1.29 10.60
N HIS A 791 38.42 -2.59 10.75
CA HIS A 791 38.93 -3.20 11.96
C HIS A 791 38.08 -2.96 13.23
N LYS A 792 36.73 -3.00 13.05
CA LYS A 792 35.78 -2.90 14.14
C LYS A 792 35.69 -4.24 14.89
N ASN A 793 35.41 -4.23 16.20
CA ASN A 793 35.44 -5.42 17.02
C ASN A 793 34.08 -5.80 17.62
N ASP A 794 33.32 -4.83 18.11
CA ASP A 794 32.12 -5.10 18.91
C ASP A 794 30.86 -5.14 18.05
N PHE A 795 30.84 -6.00 17.01
CA PHE A 795 29.67 -6.23 16.18
C PHE A 795 29.45 -7.72 15.90
N THR A 796 28.19 -8.11 15.80
CA THR A 796 27.78 -9.47 15.47
C THR A 796 26.64 -9.45 14.47
N ILE A 797 26.53 -10.52 13.65
CA ILE A 797 25.41 -10.74 12.75
C ILE A 797 24.75 -12.09 13.04
N SER A 798 23.42 -12.12 13.02
CA SER A 798 22.60 -13.33 13.14
C SER A 798 21.73 -13.47 11.89
N PRO A 799 22.09 -14.37 10.97
CA PRO A 799 21.29 -14.67 9.79
C PRO A 799 20.14 -15.64 10.13
N TYR A 800 18.96 -15.45 9.51
CA TYR A 800 17.81 -16.32 9.66
C TYR A 800 17.45 -16.92 8.29
N PRO A 801 17.87 -18.18 8.01
CA PRO A 801 17.86 -18.74 6.66
C PRO A 801 16.48 -18.91 6.03
N LEU A 802 15.42 -19.06 6.82
CA LEU A 802 14.06 -19.30 6.37
C LEU A 802 13.14 -18.08 6.47
N ASP A 803 13.67 -16.94 6.91
CA ASP A 803 12.86 -15.77 7.16
C ASP A 803 13.05 -14.69 6.10
N ARG A 804 11.93 -14.06 5.73
CA ARG A 804 11.82 -12.87 4.89
C ARG A 804 11.91 -11.58 5.72
N HIS A 805 11.54 -10.44 5.16
CA HIS A 805 11.55 -9.15 5.84
C HIS A 805 10.70 -9.14 7.11
N GLY A 806 9.47 -9.68 7.05
CA GLY A 806 8.65 -9.98 8.23
C GLY A 806 8.84 -11.45 8.61
N PHE A 807 9.36 -11.73 9.80
CA PHE A 807 9.49 -13.09 10.28
C PHE A 807 8.10 -13.72 10.46
N THR A 808 7.95 -14.95 9.99
CA THR A 808 6.71 -15.73 10.18
C THR A 808 6.92 -16.86 11.20
N ASN A 809 8.17 -17.27 11.40
CA ASN A 809 8.51 -18.36 12.30
C ASN A 809 8.66 -17.88 13.75
N ALA A 810 7.89 -18.45 14.66
CA ALA A 810 7.93 -18.13 16.09
C ALA A 810 9.30 -18.38 16.73
N ASP A 811 10.02 -19.41 16.30
CA ASP A 811 11.36 -19.73 16.84
C ASP A 811 12.40 -18.67 16.42
N SER A 812 12.29 -18.15 15.20
CA SER A 812 13.16 -17.07 14.72
C SER A 812 12.91 -15.77 15.49
N TRP A 813 11.63 -15.41 15.69
CA TRP A 813 11.25 -14.29 16.56
C TRP A 813 11.82 -14.45 17.97
N LEU A 814 11.71 -15.64 18.55
CA LEU A 814 12.18 -15.91 19.90
C LEU A 814 13.71 -15.80 20.01
N ASP A 815 14.45 -16.35 19.04
CA ASP A 815 15.92 -16.26 19.03
C ASP A 815 16.38 -14.80 18.86
N GLU A 816 15.77 -14.04 17.92
CA GLU A 816 16.08 -12.62 17.70
C GLU A 816 15.91 -11.82 19.00
N TYR A 817 14.75 -11.92 19.63
CA TYR A 817 14.46 -11.13 20.84
C TYR A 817 15.23 -11.59 22.08
N LYS A 818 15.63 -12.86 22.15
CA LYS A 818 16.58 -13.34 23.16
C LYS A 818 17.97 -12.72 22.98
N ARG A 819 18.43 -12.55 21.74
CA ARG A 819 19.72 -11.88 21.45
C ARG A 819 19.66 -10.41 21.79
N ILE A 820 18.59 -9.70 21.41
CA ILE A 820 18.36 -8.29 21.76
C ILE A 820 18.35 -8.11 23.27
N TYR A 821 17.61 -8.94 24.00
CA TYR A 821 17.54 -8.85 25.45
C TYR A 821 18.90 -9.12 26.10
N ARG A 822 19.66 -10.11 25.65
CA ARG A 822 21.02 -10.38 26.14
C ARG A 822 21.98 -9.22 25.90
N LEU A 823 21.90 -8.58 24.75
CA LEU A 823 22.70 -7.38 24.44
C LEU A 823 22.39 -6.26 25.45
N PHE A 824 21.11 -6.00 25.72
CA PHE A 824 20.74 -4.97 26.68
C PHE A 824 21.11 -5.32 28.14
N GLU A 825 20.94 -6.57 28.56
CA GLU A 825 21.38 -7.01 29.89
C GLU A 825 22.90 -6.85 30.08
N ALA A 826 23.70 -7.13 29.07
CA ALA A 826 25.14 -7.03 29.13
C ALA A 826 25.69 -5.60 29.17
N HIS A 827 24.99 -4.65 28.48
CA HIS A 827 25.55 -3.30 28.28
C HIS A 827 24.77 -2.19 28.97
N LEU A 828 23.53 -2.45 29.43
CA LEU A 828 22.68 -1.44 30.06
C LEU A 828 22.50 -1.70 31.59
N LYS A 829 22.85 -2.87 32.12
CA LYS A 829 22.81 -3.24 33.55
C LYS A 829 24.19 -3.51 34.11
#